data_7b1ac04333cef1e9bc3a89733ff0f203
#
_entry.id   7b1ac04333cef1e9bc3a89733ff0f203
#
_cell.length_a   1.000
_cell.length_b   1.000
_cell.length_c   1.000
_cell.angle_alpha   90.00
_cell.angle_beta   90.00
_cell.angle_gamma   90.00
#
_symmetry.space_group_name_H-M   'P 1'
#
loop_
_entity.id
_entity.type
_entity.pdbx_description
1 polymer ?
#
loop_
_entity_poly.entity_id
_entity_poly.type
_entity_poly.pdbx_seq_one_letter_code
_entity_poly.pdbx_strand_id
1 'polypeptide(L)'
;MKLFLLALGVIFLLGCKDQTLQVEDYSEEFEVKRSPENEIVSNPDRSVFFGDLHVHTSNSFDAYLLGNTVSPSDGYRYAKGELVTNSMGVRMQLREPLDFYAVTDHGLFMGVVDEWADPTSRLGGLSGTQPFHNINEGDNLDSYSAQKRTVLFRESFGRLAAQQTGLLGKIKAFFTGNVLDATAGYDNEAHLSAWREAIEAAEQHNEPGSFTAFIGYEWTSSTPLPQSAAYHRNVIFRGSSAPQRPFTRFDDHEPEGLWTWQDKIRALGADSLAIPHNSNQSDGQVFRLNYSDGRSIDREFADLRMRNEPLVEITQVKGTSETHPRLSPRDEWANFEILNTRKGKTTQFSNPNGSYVRQALANGLALEQEGRGNPFKIGFVGASDTHNSAPSFDESNYFGSAALSGTAENRGSVPLSEARAKYLSSLPPEMQRRAGLLNEDGRSFFGRRGTQFAASGLAAVWSEENTRESLFLAMRRKETYGTSGNRIKLRFFAGFDYETLSASDENLVSKAYLGGVPMGADLVNALAQNPRFLVWAQRDKNGAPLQRLQIIKVWYDGSYRKEIQEKVFDVACSDGLSVDPVTHRCPDNGASVNLTDCSISKDRGANELRTFWADPDFDASIDASYYVRVLENPTCRWSTWDALRAGVEPRSEVPLTIQERAWSSPIWVHSDKKA
;
A
#
# COMPACT_ATOMS: atom_id res chain seq x y z
N MET A 1 62.47 9.93 -2.83
CA MET A 1 61.23 9.88 -3.62
C MET A 1 60.71 8.45 -3.90
N LYS A 2 61.42 7.38 -3.45
CA LYS A 2 60.96 5.98 -3.62
C LYS A 2 60.44 5.33 -2.28
N LEU A 3 60.60 5.99 -1.17
CA LEU A 3 60.07 5.48 0.13
C LEU A 3 58.66 6.00 0.48
N PHE A 4 58.16 7.02 -0.23
CA PHE A 4 56.81 7.59 0.07
C PHE A 4 55.69 6.88 -0.69
N LEU A 5 56.01 6.09 -1.70
CA LEU A 5 55.04 5.33 -2.53
C LEU A 5 54.73 3.94 -1.94
N LEU A 6 55.56 3.41 -1.04
CA LEU A 6 55.29 2.12 -0.34
C LEU A 6 54.37 2.25 0.89
N ALA A 7 54.27 3.43 1.49
CA ALA A 7 53.41 3.67 2.63
C ALA A 7 51.91 3.87 2.24
N LEU A 8 51.66 4.33 0.99
CA LEU A 8 50.28 4.46 0.48
C LEU A 8 49.66 3.16 -0.01
N GLY A 9 50.48 2.15 -0.33
CA GLY A 9 50.00 0.85 -0.82
C GLY A 9 49.53 -0.11 0.25
N VAL A 10 49.93 0.13 1.54
CA VAL A 10 49.54 -0.74 2.66
C VAL A 10 48.26 -0.26 3.37
N ILE A 11 47.91 1.00 3.19
CA ILE A 11 46.68 1.57 3.80
C ILE A 11 45.42 1.22 2.97
N PHE A 12 45.57 0.81 1.70
CA PHE A 12 44.45 0.45 0.82
C PHE A 12 43.97 -1.01 0.99
N LEU A 13 44.66 -1.84 1.76
CA LEU A 13 44.30 -3.26 1.98
C LEU A 13 43.66 -3.57 3.34
N LEU A 14 43.46 -2.54 4.20
CA LEU A 14 42.86 -2.74 5.52
C LEU A 14 41.48 -2.03 5.69
N GLY A 15 40.84 -1.60 4.62
CA GLY A 15 39.60 -0.80 4.64
C GLY A 15 38.34 -1.42 4.08
N CYS A 16 38.36 -2.65 3.60
CA CYS A 16 37.15 -3.42 3.27
C CYS A 16 37.05 -4.60 4.25
N LYS A 17 36.68 -4.36 5.50
CA LYS A 17 35.88 -5.35 6.21
C LYS A 17 34.49 -5.25 5.61
N ASP A 18 34.17 -6.23 4.75
CA ASP A 18 32.81 -6.65 4.54
C ASP A 18 32.14 -6.74 5.90
N GLN A 19 31.22 -5.82 6.21
CA GLN A 19 30.23 -6.03 7.26
C GLN A 19 29.23 -7.05 6.70
N THR A 20 29.69 -8.25 6.38
CA THR A 20 28.82 -9.40 6.30
C THR A 20 28.20 -9.54 7.69
N LEU A 21 26.91 -9.23 7.77
CA LEU A 21 26.08 -9.50 8.94
C LEU A 21 26.41 -10.91 9.43
N GLN A 22 26.96 -10.99 10.65
CA GLN A 22 27.26 -12.28 11.27
C GLN A 22 25.91 -12.97 11.53
N VAL A 23 25.83 -14.27 11.27
CA VAL A 23 24.62 -15.11 11.42
C VAL A 23 24.05 -15.05 12.86
N GLU A 24 24.89 -14.69 13.84
CA GLU A 24 24.56 -14.56 15.25
C GLU A 24 23.65 -13.35 15.57
N ASP A 25 23.48 -12.40 14.64
CA ASP A 25 22.67 -11.18 14.83
C ASP A 25 21.14 -11.40 14.59
N TYR A 26 20.65 -12.64 14.39
CA TYR A 26 19.30 -12.88 13.90
C TYR A 26 18.34 -13.61 14.83
N SER A 27 18.73 -13.95 16.05
CA SER A 27 17.87 -14.72 16.95
C SER A 27 17.85 -14.21 18.39
N GLU A 28 17.08 -13.18 18.66
CA GLU A 28 16.53 -12.99 20.01
C GLU A 28 15.01 -13.26 19.95
N GLU A 29 14.55 -14.29 20.66
CA GLU A 29 13.14 -14.44 21.00
C GLU A 29 12.83 -13.42 22.10
N PHE A 30 11.89 -12.51 21.82
CA PHE A 30 11.42 -11.58 22.83
C PHE A 30 10.42 -12.31 23.74
N GLU A 31 10.81 -12.57 25.00
CA GLU A 31 9.86 -13.00 26.02
C GLU A 31 8.98 -11.83 26.46
N VAL A 32 7.80 -11.73 25.85
CA VAL A 32 6.75 -10.80 26.28
C VAL A 32 5.71 -11.57 27.11
N LYS A 33 5.26 -10.98 28.22
CA LYS A 33 4.11 -11.51 28.99
C LYS A 33 2.88 -11.53 28.08
N ARG A 34 2.46 -12.71 27.65
CA ARG A 34 1.25 -12.92 26.86
C ARG A 34 0.02 -12.60 27.68
N SER A 35 -0.94 -11.92 27.08
CA SER A 35 -2.30 -11.84 27.58
C SER A 35 -2.91 -13.26 27.65
N PRO A 36 -3.92 -13.52 28.51
CA PRO A 36 -4.56 -14.81 28.56
C PRO A 36 -5.06 -15.18 27.15
N GLU A 37 -4.78 -16.42 26.73
CA GLU A 37 -5.20 -16.94 25.43
C GLU A 37 -6.72 -16.90 25.33
N ASN A 38 -7.24 -16.16 24.35
CA ASN A 38 -8.62 -16.26 23.94
C ASN A 38 -8.84 -17.62 23.25
N GLU A 39 -10.06 -18.15 23.30
CA GLU A 39 -10.39 -19.35 22.54
C GLU A 39 -10.24 -19.08 21.04
N ILE A 40 -9.28 -19.74 20.41
CA ILE A 40 -9.05 -19.62 18.96
C ILE A 40 -10.10 -20.47 18.26
N VAL A 41 -11.02 -19.80 17.55
CA VAL A 41 -12.04 -20.47 16.75
C VAL A 41 -11.49 -20.71 15.34
N SER A 42 -11.33 -21.98 14.97
CA SER A 42 -10.93 -22.39 13.63
C SER A 42 -12.14 -22.67 12.74
N ASN A 43 -12.17 -22.06 11.55
CA ASN A 43 -13.21 -22.26 10.56
C ASN A 43 -12.61 -22.89 9.27
N PRO A 44 -12.90 -24.17 8.96
CA PRO A 44 -12.37 -24.82 7.77
C PRO A 44 -12.84 -24.18 6.45
N ASP A 45 -14.01 -23.53 6.44
CA ASP A 45 -14.52 -22.77 5.31
C ASP A 45 -13.97 -21.34 5.27
N ARG A 46 -13.07 -21.02 6.18
CA ARG A 46 -12.37 -19.74 6.37
C ARG A 46 -13.31 -18.57 6.67
N SER A 47 -12.87 -17.71 7.52
CA SER A 47 -13.51 -16.42 7.82
C SER A 47 -12.73 -15.30 7.14
N VAL A 48 -13.40 -14.21 6.78
CA VAL A 48 -12.70 -13.03 6.30
C VAL A 48 -12.29 -12.16 7.47
N PHE A 49 -11.04 -11.74 7.46
CA PHE A 49 -10.47 -10.78 8.40
C PHE A 49 -10.03 -9.53 7.65
N PHE A 50 -10.35 -8.36 8.23
CA PHE A 50 -10.05 -7.05 7.64
C PHE A 50 -8.98 -6.34 8.47
N GLY A 51 -7.97 -5.78 7.78
CA GLY A 51 -6.89 -5.10 8.46
C GLY A 51 -6.09 -4.17 7.55
N ASP A 52 -5.04 -3.60 8.13
CA ASP A 52 -4.12 -2.72 7.42
C ASP A 52 -2.67 -3.14 7.69
N LEU A 53 -1.90 -3.24 6.63
CA LEU A 53 -0.51 -3.68 6.66
C LEU A 53 0.48 -2.57 6.29
N HIS A 54 0.01 -1.29 6.26
CA HIS A 54 0.83 -0.16 5.86
C HIS A 54 0.49 1.11 6.63
N VAL A 55 1.19 1.30 7.74
CA VAL A 55 0.91 2.39 8.69
C VAL A 55 2.20 2.97 9.25
N HIS A 56 2.28 4.32 9.26
CA HIS A 56 3.39 5.07 9.80
C HIS A 56 3.03 5.75 11.12
N THR A 57 3.92 5.66 12.10
CA THR A 57 3.80 6.25 13.43
C THR A 57 4.81 7.39 13.65
N SER A 58 4.99 7.84 14.89
CA SER A 58 6.03 8.81 15.24
C SER A 58 7.44 8.32 14.89
N ASN A 59 7.67 7.01 14.78
CA ASN A 59 8.96 6.43 14.44
C ASN A 59 9.34 6.58 12.96
N SER A 60 8.37 6.85 12.08
CA SER A 60 8.63 7.19 10.68
C SER A 60 9.10 8.63 10.54
N PHE A 61 10.28 8.84 9.97
CA PHE A 61 10.89 10.16 9.87
C PHE A 61 10.00 11.20 9.18
N ASP A 62 9.28 10.82 8.14
CA ASP A 62 8.41 11.72 7.38
C ASP A 62 7.03 11.87 8.02
N ALA A 63 6.49 10.84 8.66
CA ALA A 63 5.28 10.96 9.45
C ALA A 63 5.47 11.94 10.63
N TYR A 64 6.59 11.85 11.35
CA TYR A 64 6.92 12.80 12.38
C TYR A 64 7.06 14.24 11.84
N LEU A 65 7.75 14.39 10.70
CA LEU A 65 7.83 15.68 9.99
C LEU A 65 6.47 16.21 9.55
N LEU A 66 5.50 15.34 9.28
CA LEU A 66 4.12 15.70 8.94
C LEU A 66 3.22 15.86 10.16
N GLY A 67 3.80 15.95 11.36
CA GLY A 67 3.10 16.26 12.60
C GLY A 67 2.62 15.03 13.37
N ASN A 68 2.99 13.82 12.99
CA ASN A 68 2.56 12.62 13.69
C ASN A 68 3.39 12.39 14.96
N THR A 69 2.74 12.43 16.12
CA THR A 69 3.34 12.12 17.43
C THR A 69 2.72 10.88 18.08
N VAL A 70 1.89 10.16 17.34
CA VAL A 70 1.20 8.95 17.83
C VAL A 70 2.18 7.77 17.77
N SER A 71 2.38 7.12 18.90
CA SER A 71 3.31 6.00 19.06
C SER A 71 2.86 4.72 18.34
N PRO A 72 3.76 3.75 18.12
CA PRO A 72 3.38 2.41 17.62
C PRO A 72 2.27 1.75 18.47
N SER A 73 2.37 1.81 19.80
CA SER A 73 1.36 1.24 20.71
C SER A 73 0.00 1.92 20.54
N ASP A 74 -0.04 3.26 20.41
CA ASP A 74 -1.29 3.98 20.19
C ASP A 74 -1.89 3.67 18.80
N GLY A 75 -1.07 3.40 17.79
CA GLY A 75 -1.51 2.91 16.48
C GLY A 75 -2.28 1.58 16.59
N TYR A 76 -1.78 0.62 17.38
CA TYR A 76 -2.51 -0.63 17.64
C TYR A 76 -3.79 -0.42 18.47
N ARG A 77 -3.77 0.49 19.45
CA ARG A 77 -4.98 0.87 20.22
C ARG A 77 -6.06 1.45 19.31
N TYR A 78 -5.67 2.34 18.39
CA TYR A 78 -6.57 2.85 17.36
C TYR A 78 -7.18 1.73 16.50
N ALA A 79 -6.36 0.79 16.02
CA ALA A 79 -6.83 -0.33 15.23
C ALA A 79 -7.85 -1.21 15.98
N LYS A 80 -7.72 -1.33 17.30
CA LYS A 80 -8.69 -2.00 18.19
C LYS A 80 -9.93 -1.15 18.51
N GLY A 81 -10.08 0.04 17.90
CA GLY A 81 -11.26 0.91 18.02
C GLY A 81 -11.17 1.97 19.11
N GLU A 82 -10.03 2.13 19.78
CA GLU A 82 -9.86 3.18 20.78
C GLU A 82 -9.71 4.57 20.13
N LEU A 83 -10.11 5.60 20.87
CA LEU A 83 -9.93 6.99 20.47
C LEU A 83 -8.46 7.40 20.63
N VAL A 84 -7.87 7.94 19.56
CA VAL A 84 -6.52 8.53 19.57
C VAL A 84 -6.59 9.98 19.09
N THR A 85 -5.74 10.83 19.64
CA THR A 85 -5.68 12.25 19.28
C THR A 85 -4.29 12.57 18.74
N ASN A 86 -4.20 13.19 17.56
CA ASN A 86 -2.92 13.60 17.00
C ASN A 86 -2.44 14.96 17.54
N SER A 87 -1.23 15.40 17.15
CA SER A 87 -0.64 16.67 17.58
C SER A 87 -1.48 17.91 17.22
N MET A 88 -2.31 17.82 16.18
CA MET A 88 -3.22 18.91 15.75
C MET A 88 -4.54 18.92 16.55
N GLY A 89 -4.69 18.09 17.58
CA GLY A 89 -5.91 17.96 18.38
C GLY A 89 -7.05 17.23 17.67
N VAL A 90 -6.81 16.62 16.52
CA VAL A 90 -7.83 15.85 15.79
C VAL A 90 -8.07 14.52 16.50
N ARG A 91 -9.32 14.29 16.89
CA ARG A 91 -9.76 13.04 17.52
C ARG A 91 -10.11 12.03 16.43
N MET A 92 -9.44 10.90 16.47
CA MET A 92 -9.53 9.84 15.46
C MET A 92 -10.02 8.55 16.10
N GLN A 93 -11.04 7.94 15.52
CA GLN A 93 -11.61 6.68 15.99
C GLN A 93 -12.25 5.93 14.83
N LEU A 94 -12.01 4.61 14.75
CA LEU A 94 -12.70 3.73 13.81
C LEU A 94 -14.16 3.51 14.23
N ARG A 95 -15.06 3.36 13.25
CA ARG A 95 -16.43 2.90 13.49
C ARG A 95 -16.49 1.44 13.91
N GLU A 96 -15.59 0.64 13.37
CA GLU A 96 -15.44 -0.78 13.69
C GLU A 96 -13.95 -1.11 13.83
N PRO A 97 -13.55 -1.84 14.90
CA PRO A 97 -12.19 -2.33 15.07
C PRO A 97 -11.73 -3.15 13.85
N LEU A 98 -10.44 -3.16 13.58
CA LEU A 98 -9.81 -4.07 12.63
C LEU A 98 -9.56 -5.43 13.29
N ASP A 99 -9.41 -6.46 12.45
CA ASP A 99 -9.08 -7.81 12.90
C ASP A 99 -7.57 -8.02 13.00
N PHE A 100 -6.80 -7.31 12.17
CA PHE A 100 -5.33 -7.35 12.18
C PHE A 100 -4.73 -6.01 11.76
N TYR A 101 -3.46 -5.78 12.16
CA TYR A 101 -2.75 -4.54 11.88
C TYR A 101 -1.25 -4.74 11.87
N ALA A 102 -0.55 -3.95 11.08
CA ALA A 102 0.90 -3.84 11.13
C ALA A 102 1.34 -2.39 11.10
N VAL A 103 2.08 -1.96 12.11
CA VAL A 103 2.88 -0.74 12.04
C VAL A 103 4.09 -1.04 11.16
N THR A 104 4.28 -0.23 10.12
CA THR A 104 5.32 -0.43 9.10
C THR A 104 6.09 0.86 8.85
N ASP A 105 6.63 1.43 9.92
CA ASP A 105 7.45 2.62 9.84
C ASP A 105 8.62 2.44 8.87
N HIS A 106 9.02 3.51 8.20
CA HIS A 106 10.19 3.49 7.32
C HIS A 106 11.41 2.96 8.06
N GLY A 107 11.97 1.85 7.60
CA GLY A 107 13.25 1.35 8.10
C GLY A 107 14.41 2.32 7.89
N LEU A 108 14.23 3.29 7.01
CA LEU A 108 15.15 4.39 6.75
C LEU A 108 14.93 5.50 7.79
N PHE A 109 15.94 5.82 8.60
CA PHE A 109 15.89 6.87 9.64
C PHE A 109 14.81 6.68 10.72
N MET A 110 14.44 5.43 11.02
CA MET A 110 13.47 5.09 12.05
C MET A 110 13.87 5.69 13.40
N GLY A 111 12.96 6.45 14.06
CA GLY A 111 13.17 7.10 15.35
C GLY A 111 14.09 8.32 15.35
N VAL A 112 14.82 8.62 14.27
CA VAL A 112 15.87 9.64 14.25
C VAL A 112 15.30 11.06 14.38
N VAL A 113 14.19 11.36 13.70
CA VAL A 113 13.63 12.73 13.70
C VAL A 113 12.90 13.05 14.98
N ASP A 114 12.29 12.05 15.61
CA ASP A 114 11.70 12.17 16.94
C ASP A 114 12.78 12.55 17.97
N GLU A 115 13.90 11.83 17.98
CA GLU A 115 15.04 12.21 18.84
C GLU A 115 15.63 13.58 18.51
N TRP A 116 15.66 14.02 17.24
CA TRP A 116 16.10 15.39 16.92
C TRP A 116 15.18 16.45 17.49
N ALA A 117 13.90 16.13 17.63
CA ALA A 117 12.90 17.08 18.13
C ALA A 117 12.92 17.24 19.66
N ASP A 118 13.43 16.26 20.39
CA ASP A 118 13.63 16.37 21.84
C ASP A 118 14.98 17.04 22.16
N PRO A 119 14.99 18.30 22.63
CA PRO A 119 16.23 19.01 22.95
C PRO A 119 17.06 18.37 24.09
N THR A 120 16.46 17.45 24.84
CA THR A 120 17.10 16.73 25.95
C THR A 120 17.71 15.40 25.53
N SER A 121 17.35 14.90 24.35
CA SER A 121 17.89 13.66 23.81
C SER A 121 19.36 13.81 23.39
N ARG A 122 20.02 12.67 23.22
CA ARG A 122 21.41 12.63 22.73
C ARG A 122 21.53 13.25 21.32
N LEU A 123 20.62 12.98 20.41
CA LEU A 123 20.64 13.52 19.06
C LEU A 123 20.13 14.95 19.00
N GLY A 124 19.14 15.33 19.82
CA GLY A 124 18.65 16.70 19.93
C GLY A 124 19.72 17.68 20.42
N GLY A 125 20.68 17.22 21.22
CA GLY A 125 21.84 18.03 21.66
C GLY A 125 22.86 18.34 20.55
N LEU A 126 22.77 17.74 19.37
CA LEU A 126 23.71 17.95 18.26
C LEU A 126 23.54 19.32 17.60
N SER A 127 24.66 19.92 17.17
CA SER A 127 24.61 21.15 16.37
C SER A 127 23.95 20.87 15.04
N GLY A 128 22.84 21.53 14.74
CA GLY A 128 22.08 21.38 13.50
C GLY A 128 20.69 20.77 13.67
N THR A 129 20.34 20.23 14.85
CA THR A 129 19.00 19.70 15.14
C THR A 129 18.04 20.76 15.70
N GLN A 130 18.55 21.88 16.18
CA GLN A 130 17.74 22.98 16.78
C GLN A 130 16.49 23.36 15.97
N PRO A 131 16.48 23.37 14.62
CA PRO A 131 15.27 23.67 13.86
C PRO A 131 14.12 22.67 14.05
N PHE A 132 14.40 21.49 14.63
CA PHE A 132 13.40 20.45 14.91
C PHE A 132 12.88 20.49 16.34
N HIS A 133 13.57 21.19 17.26
CA HIS A 133 13.18 21.21 18.66
C HIS A 133 11.71 21.60 18.81
N ASN A 134 10.94 20.72 19.45
CA ASN A 134 9.50 20.89 19.70
C ASN A 134 8.68 21.21 18.42
N ILE A 135 9.11 20.70 17.25
CA ILE A 135 8.49 21.05 15.95
C ILE A 135 7.00 20.66 15.88
N ASN A 136 6.59 19.69 16.70
CA ASN A 136 5.19 19.22 16.76
C ASN A 136 4.44 19.74 18.00
N GLU A 137 4.91 20.82 18.63
CA GLU A 137 4.32 21.40 19.83
C GLU A 137 3.93 22.88 19.63
N GLY A 138 2.83 23.29 20.26
CA GLY A 138 2.39 24.69 20.35
C GLY A 138 2.36 25.42 19.02
N ASP A 139 2.84 26.65 19.01
CA ASP A 139 2.86 27.52 17.82
C ASP A 139 3.72 26.99 16.67
N ASN A 140 4.60 26.01 16.92
CA ASN A 140 5.44 25.40 15.88
C ASN A 140 4.62 24.54 14.89
N LEU A 141 3.51 23.97 15.33
CA LEU A 141 2.61 23.20 14.46
C LEU A 141 2.10 24.01 13.28
N ASP A 142 1.67 25.26 13.52
CA ASP A 142 1.12 26.14 12.48
C ASP A 142 2.20 26.93 11.73
N SER A 143 3.37 27.11 12.34
CA SER A 143 4.45 27.94 11.78
C SER A 143 5.17 27.29 10.60
N TYR A 144 5.09 25.97 10.47
CA TYR A 144 5.84 25.20 9.48
C TYR A 144 4.95 24.34 8.60
N SER A 145 4.76 24.73 7.33
CA SER A 145 4.11 23.86 6.35
C SER A 145 4.91 22.55 6.14
N ALA A 146 4.25 21.48 5.72
CA ALA A 146 4.88 20.20 5.39
C ALA A 146 6.08 20.35 4.44
N GLN A 147 5.99 21.24 3.46
CA GLN A 147 7.09 21.54 2.53
C GLN A 147 8.28 22.19 3.24
N LYS A 148 8.03 23.15 4.14
CA LYS A 148 9.10 23.83 4.92
C LYS A 148 9.82 22.82 5.82
N ARG A 149 9.07 21.92 6.48
CA ARG A 149 9.63 20.85 7.31
C ARG A 149 10.50 19.88 6.50
N THR A 150 10.06 19.51 5.30
CA THR A 150 10.84 18.67 4.38
C THR A 150 12.14 19.36 3.92
N VAL A 151 12.11 20.67 3.67
CA VAL A 151 13.31 21.44 3.31
C VAL A 151 14.27 21.49 4.49
N LEU A 152 13.77 21.79 5.70
CA LEU A 152 14.56 21.78 6.92
C LEU A 152 15.25 20.42 7.16
N PHE A 153 14.51 19.33 6.97
CA PHE A 153 15.07 17.98 7.09
C PHE A 153 16.25 17.78 6.14
N ARG A 154 16.09 18.08 4.86
CA ARG A 154 17.15 17.93 3.86
C ARG A 154 18.39 18.78 4.18
N GLU A 155 18.19 20.02 4.60
CA GLU A 155 19.28 20.93 4.95
C GLU A 155 20.03 20.50 6.22
N SER A 156 19.30 20.09 7.25
CA SER A 156 19.88 19.63 8.51
C SER A 156 20.56 18.29 8.35
N PHE A 157 19.94 17.37 7.61
CA PHE A 157 20.54 16.10 7.24
C PHE A 157 21.86 16.29 6.49
N GLY A 158 21.89 17.17 5.49
CA GLY A 158 23.11 17.48 4.76
C GLY A 158 24.20 18.10 5.65
N ARG A 159 23.83 18.92 6.64
CA ARG A 159 24.79 19.50 7.63
C ARG A 159 25.34 18.45 8.58
N LEU A 160 24.48 17.60 9.15
CA LEU A 160 24.89 16.53 10.06
C LEU A 160 25.75 15.48 9.32
N ALA A 161 25.37 15.11 8.12
CA ALA A 161 26.17 14.26 7.26
C ALA A 161 27.58 14.82 7.02
N ALA A 162 27.68 16.11 6.72
CA ALA A 162 28.98 16.78 6.51
C ALA A 162 29.82 16.86 7.78
N GLN A 163 29.21 16.89 8.97
CA GLN A 163 29.93 16.88 10.25
C GLN A 163 30.45 15.49 10.62
N GLN A 164 29.66 14.44 10.41
CA GLN A 164 30.00 13.06 10.78
C GLN A 164 31.02 12.42 9.86
N THR A 165 31.04 12.75 8.56
CA THR A 165 31.92 12.09 7.58
C THR A 165 33.34 12.63 7.54
N GLY A 166 33.64 13.76 8.19
CA GLY A 166 34.97 14.36 8.18
C GLY A 166 35.51 14.65 6.77
N LEU A 167 36.83 14.80 6.64
CA LEU A 167 37.48 15.13 5.37
C LEU A 167 37.34 14.00 4.31
N LEU A 168 37.43 12.75 4.73
CA LEU A 168 37.33 11.58 3.83
C LEU A 168 35.93 11.40 3.25
N GLY A 169 34.89 11.64 4.05
CA GLY A 169 33.51 11.60 3.55
C GLY A 169 33.20 12.73 2.56
N LYS A 170 33.73 13.93 2.79
CA LYS A 170 33.62 15.06 1.85
C LYS A 170 34.31 14.76 0.52
N ILE A 171 35.47 14.11 0.55
CA ILE A 171 36.19 13.69 -0.64
C ILE A 171 35.40 12.62 -1.41
N LYS A 172 34.84 11.61 -0.71
CA LYS A 172 34.01 10.58 -1.33
C LYS A 172 32.74 11.17 -1.97
N ALA A 173 32.03 12.06 -1.24
CA ALA A 173 30.84 12.75 -1.75
C ALA A 173 31.14 13.59 -3.00
N PHE A 174 32.29 14.25 -3.05
CA PHE A 174 32.75 15.02 -4.20
C PHE A 174 32.98 14.14 -5.43
N PHE A 175 33.63 12.98 -5.27
CA PHE A 175 33.92 12.06 -6.38
C PHE A 175 32.72 11.24 -6.86
N THR A 176 31.75 10.97 -5.97
CA THR A 176 30.55 10.19 -6.32
C THR A 176 29.39 11.06 -6.79
N GLY A 177 29.50 12.40 -6.71
CA GLY A 177 28.38 13.31 -6.96
C GLY A 177 27.22 13.15 -5.97
N ASN A 178 27.41 12.33 -4.95
CA ASN A 178 26.37 11.95 -3.98
C ASN A 178 26.55 12.80 -2.71
N VAL A 179 25.96 13.97 -2.69
CA VAL A 179 25.98 14.89 -1.53
C VAL A 179 25.29 14.29 -0.29
N LEU A 180 24.55 13.22 -0.49
CA LEU A 180 23.85 12.42 0.49
C LEU A 180 24.39 10.99 0.46
N ASP A 181 25.62 10.79 0.92
CA ASP A 181 26.01 9.45 1.37
C ASP A 181 25.11 9.11 2.56
N ALA A 182 24.12 8.26 2.29
CA ALA A 182 22.97 8.04 3.14
C ALA A 182 23.31 7.46 4.51
N THR A 183 24.52 6.94 4.69
CA THR A 183 25.02 6.45 6.00
C THR A 183 25.36 7.58 6.98
N ALA A 184 25.51 8.80 6.51
CA ALA A 184 26.03 9.91 7.30
C ALA A 184 25.04 10.57 8.27
N GLY A 185 23.77 10.23 8.21
CA GLY A 185 22.73 10.67 9.18
C GLY A 185 22.08 9.51 9.89
N TYR A 186 22.59 8.29 9.67
CA TYR A 186 22.10 7.09 10.31
C TYR A 186 22.67 6.98 11.71
N ASP A 187 21.79 7.00 12.70
CA ASP A 187 22.13 6.71 14.08
C ASP A 187 21.65 5.32 14.46
N ASN A 188 22.59 4.42 14.71
CA ASN A 188 22.27 3.02 14.95
C ASN A 188 21.54 2.83 16.30
N GLU A 189 21.83 3.64 17.31
CA GLU A 189 21.18 3.53 18.63
C GLU A 189 19.72 3.95 18.57
N ALA A 190 19.41 5.12 17.98
CA ALA A 190 18.04 5.58 17.75
C ALA A 190 17.24 4.57 16.91
N HIS A 191 17.86 4.08 15.84
CA HIS A 191 17.24 3.10 14.96
C HIS A 191 16.90 1.77 15.65
N LEU A 192 17.85 1.20 16.42
CA LEU A 192 17.61 -0.03 17.17
C LEU A 192 16.59 0.16 18.29
N SER A 193 16.56 1.34 18.94
CA SER A 193 15.57 1.67 19.96
C SER A 193 14.17 1.71 19.39
N ALA A 194 13.96 2.44 18.28
CA ALA A 194 12.67 2.56 17.63
C ALA A 194 12.19 1.23 17.01
N TRP A 195 13.12 0.43 16.46
CA TRP A 195 12.77 -0.91 15.98
C TRP A 195 12.31 -1.85 17.12
N ARG A 196 13.00 -1.80 18.25
CA ARG A 196 12.63 -2.57 19.45
C ARG A 196 11.25 -2.15 19.96
N GLU A 197 10.99 -0.83 20.03
CA GLU A 197 9.67 -0.29 20.39
C GLU A 197 8.55 -0.81 19.45
N ALA A 198 8.80 -0.83 18.13
CA ALA A 198 7.83 -1.35 17.17
C ALA A 198 7.54 -2.85 17.38
N ILE A 199 8.56 -3.67 17.67
CA ILE A 199 8.40 -5.09 18.02
C ILE A 199 7.61 -5.24 19.32
N GLU A 200 8.01 -4.54 20.38
CA GLU A 200 7.38 -4.61 21.69
C GLU A 200 5.90 -4.21 21.62
N ALA A 201 5.57 -3.15 20.86
CA ALA A 201 4.19 -2.74 20.63
C ALA A 201 3.39 -3.82 19.90
N ALA A 202 3.94 -4.44 18.85
CA ALA A 202 3.27 -5.52 18.15
C ALA A 202 3.05 -6.75 19.04
N GLU A 203 4.01 -7.12 19.88
CA GLU A 203 3.89 -8.26 20.81
C GLU A 203 2.87 -7.96 21.92
N GLN A 204 2.88 -6.75 22.47
CA GLN A 204 1.96 -6.33 23.54
C GLN A 204 0.49 -6.35 23.09
N HIS A 205 0.24 -5.98 21.81
CA HIS A 205 -1.11 -5.85 21.29
C HIS A 205 -1.59 -7.08 20.52
N ASN A 206 -0.77 -8.12 20.37
CA ASN A 206 -1.17 -9.35 19.68
C ASN A 206 -2.03 -10.23 20.60
N GLU A 207 -3.28 -10.40 20.22
CA GLU A 207 -4.32 -11.15 20.96
C GLU A 207 -4.88 -12.23 20.02
N PRO A 208 -4.21 -13.40 19.87
CA PRO A 208 -4.65 -14.48 18.98
C PRO A 208 -6.12 -14.84 19.21
N GLY A 209 -6.88 -14.99 18.13
CA GLY A 209 -8.31 -15.25 18.15
C GLY A 209 -9.20 -14.00 18.17
N SER A 210 -8.68 -12.84 18.55
CA SER A 210 -9.43 -11.56 18.55
C SER A 210 -8.79 -10.47 17.70
N PHE A 211 -7.51 -10.22 17.88
CA PHE A 211 -6.76 -9.21 17.13
C PHE A 211 -5.32 -9.66 16.85
N THR A 212 -4.92 -9.63 15.60
CA THR A 212 -3.55 -9.98 15.21
C THR A 212 -2.73 -8.71 14.94
N ALA A 213 -1.70 -8.48 15.76
CA ALA A 213 -0.70 -7.46 15.54
C ALA A 213 0.55 -8.08 14.88
N PHE A 214 0.89 -7.67 13.66
CA PHE A 214 2.10 -8.15 12.98
C PHE A 214 3.30 -7.26 13.30
N ILE A 215 4.47 -7.88 13.41
CA ILE A 215 5.75 -7.17 13.35
C ILE A 215 6.01 -6.82 11.89
N GLY A 216 6.36 -5.57 11.60
CA GLY A 216 6.64 -5.14 10.24
C GLY A 216 7.43 -3.84 10.18
N TYR A 217 7.92 -3.52 9.00
CA TYR A 217 8.54 -2.23 8.68
C TYR A 217 8.44 -1.97 7.17
N GLU A 218 8.66 -0.74 6.74
CA GLU A 218 8.75 -0.41 5.33
C GLU A 218 10.22 -0.35 4.86
N TRP A 219 10.58 -1.23 3.92
CA TRP A 219 11.80 -1.11 3.14
C TRP A 219 11.63 -0.01 2.09
N THR A 220 12.27 1.14 2.32
CA THR A 220 12.09 2.36 1.56
C THR A 220 13.25 2.58 0.62
N SER A 221 13.03 2.44 -0.70
CA SER A 221 14.05 2.67 -1.70
C SER A 221 13.54 3.45 -2.93
N SER A 222 14.47 3.96 -3.72
CA SER A 222 14.18 4.68 -4.95
C SER A 222 15.36 4.59 -5.91
N THR A 223 15.09 4.73 -7.21
CA THR A 223 16.17 4.85 -8.20
C THR A 223 17.06 6.05 -7.89
N PRO A 224 18.34 6.02 -8.34
CA PRO A 224 19.24 7.15 -8.22
C PRO A 224 18.68 8.44 -8.84
N LEU A 225 19.20 9.58 -8.40
CA LEU A 225 18.95 10.87 -9.07
C LEU A 225 19.46 10.83 -10.52
N PRO A 226 18.82 11.51 -11.48
CA PRO A 226 17.69 12.45 -11.30
C PRO A 226 16.29 11.80 -11.32
N GLN A 227 16.15 10.49 -11.61
CA GLN A 227 14.84 9.82 -11.75
C GLN A 227 14.11 9.79 -10.42
N SER A 228 14.77 9.29 -9.36
CA SER A 228 14.23 9.19 -8.01
C SER A 228 12.81 8.57 -7.96
N ALA A 229 12.61 7.52 -8.78
CA ALA A 229 11.36 6.77 -8.79
C ALA A 229 11.30 5.85 -7.57
N ALA A 230 10.24 5.94 -6.79
CA ALA A 230 10.06 5.15 -5.58
C ALA A 230 9.61 3.72 -5.90
N TYR A 231 10.13 2.73 -5.15
CA TYR A 231 9.69 1.33 -5.20
C TYR A 231 9.83 0.68 -3.82
N HIS A 232 8.98 1.10 -2.91
CA HIS A 232 8.96 0.69 -1.51
C HIS A 232 8.25 -0.66 -1.32
N ARG A 233 8.53 -1.36 -0.20
CA ARG A 233 7.88 -2.61 0.22
C ARG A 233 7.63 -2.61 1.72
N ASN A 234 6.45 -3.00 2.12
CA ASN A 234 6.22 -3.40 3.51
C ASN A 234 6.76 -4.80 3.71
N VAL A 235 7.51 -5.01 4.76
CA VAL A 235 8.01 -6.33 5.16
C VAL A 235 7.26 -6.76 6.41
N ILE A 236 6.56 -7.89 6.34
CA ILE A 236 5.71 -8.42 7.40
C ILE A 236 6.27 -9.77 7.85
N PHE A 237 6.46 -9.95 9.15
CA PHE A 237 7.00 -11.18 9.76
C PHE A 237 5.88 -12.12 10.18
N ARG A 238 6.12 -13.43 9.99
CA ARG A 238 5.15 -14.50 10.29
C ARG A 238 4.89 -14.68 11.79
N GLY A 239 5.91 -14.52 12.61
CA GLY A 239 5.84 -14.81 14.04
C GLY A 239 6.47 -13.71 14.88
N SER A 240 6.89 -14.06 16.09
CA SER A 240 7.60 -13.16 17.02
C SER A 240 9.10 -13.07 16.70
N SER A 241 9.63 -13.95 15.85
CA SER A 241 11.04 -13.91 15.45
C SER A 241 11.25 -12.81 14.40
N ALA A 242 12.05 -11.81 14.73
CA ALA A 242 12.42 -10.72 13.87
C ALA A 242 13.93 -10.42 13.98
N PRO A 243 14.56 -9.82 12.96
CA PRO A 243 15.97 -9.47 13.02
C PRO A 243 16.23 -8.36 14.04
N GLN A 244 17.45 -8.28 14.60
CA GLN A 244 17.84 -7.21 15.53
C GLN A 244 17.70 -5.81 14.92
N ARG A 245 17.84 -5.69 13.59
CA ARG A 245 17.56 -4.45 12.85
C ARG A 245 16.88 -4.75 11.51
N PRO A 246 16.05 -3.84 10.99
CA PRO A 246 15.51 -3.96 9.65
C PRO A 246 16.62 -3.94 8.57
N PHE A 247 16.43 -4.71 7.51
CA PHE A 247 17.20 -4.56 6.28
C PHE A 247 16.71 -3.32 5.54
N THR A 248 17.60 -2.42 5.19
CA THR A 248 17.27 -1.13 4.61
C THR A 248 17.95 -0.90 3.27
N ARG A 249 17.63 0.20 2.60
CA ARG A 249 18.37 0.62 1.40
C ARG A 249 19.86 0.90 1.64
N PHE A 250 20.30 1.03 2.89
CA PHE A 250 21.71 1.16 3.21
C PHE A 250 22.46 -0.16 3.07
N ASP A 251 21.73 -1.28 3.18
CA ASP A 251 22.26 -2.63 2.97
C ASP A 251 22.23 -2.98 1.47
N ASP A 252 21.11 -2.72 0.80
CA ASP A 252 20.98 -2.81 -0.65
C ASP A 252 19.85 -1.89 -1.17
N HIS A 253 20.11 -1.20 -2.27
CA HIS A 253 19.14 -0.32 -2.91
C HIS A 253 18.08 -1.05 -3.74
N GLU A 254 18.35 -2.31 -4.12
CA GLU A 254 17.55 -3.05 -5.06
C GLU A 254 16.68 -4.12 -4.38
N PRO A 255 15.47 -4.35 -4.88
CA PRO A 255 14.59 -5.35 -4.28
C PRO A 255 15.14 -6.77 -4.32
N GLU A 256 16.02 -7.10 -5.28
CA GLU A 256 16.70 -8.39 -5.34
C GLU A 256 17.56 -8.64 -4.10
N GLY A 257 18.18 -7.59 -3.55
CA GLY A 257 18.92 -7.66 -2.28
C GLY A 257 18.00 -7.94 -1.10
N LEU A 258 16.84 -7.26 -1.04
CA LEU A 258 15.82 -7.50 -0.02
C LEU A 258 15.32 -8.97 -0.08
N TRP A 259 14.95 -9.47 -1.26
CA TRP A 259 14.45 -10.85 -1.40
C TRP A 259 15.51 -11.89 -1.04
N THR A 260 16.77 -11.64 -1.41
CA THR A 260 17.90 -12.51 -1.03
C THR A 260 18.11 -12.50 0.48
N TRP A 261 17.97 -11.35 1.13
CA TRP A 261 18.03 -11.26 2.59
C TRP A 261 16.85 -11.99 3.24
N GLN A 262 15.64 -11.87 2.74
CA GLN A 262 14.48 -12.62 3.25
C GLN A 262 14.68 -14.14 3.17
N ASP A 263 15.28 -14.64 2.09
CA ASP A 263 15.63 -16.09 2.00
C ASP A 263 16.65 -16.48 3.07
N LYS A 264 17.63 -15.63 3.37
CA LYS A 264 18.63 -15.90 4.41
C LYS A 264 18.00 -15.96 5.81
N ILE A 265 17.17 -14.97 6.18
CA ILE A 265 16.54 -14.97 7.51
C ILE A 265 15.51 -16.08 7.64
N ARG A 266 14.83 -16.47 6.56
CA ARG A 266 13.92 -17.63 6.55
C ARG A 266 14.67 -18.93 6.88
N ALA A 267 15.86 -19.10 6.33
CA ALA A 267 16.71 -20.26 6.66
C ALA A 267 17.15 -20.28 8.13
N LEU A 268 17.09 -19.12 8.83
CA LEU A 268 17.38 -18.98 10.26
C LEU A 268 16.11 -18.98 11.15
N GLY A 269 14.93 -19.21 10.56
CA GLY A 269 13.67 -19.32 11.29
C GLY A 269 12.80 -18.06 11.32
N ALA A 270 13.24 -16.93 10.76
CA ALA A 270 12.46 -15.70 10.66
C ALA A 270 11.83 -15.57 9.26
N ASP A 271 10.61 -16.10 9.08
CA ASP A 271 9.92 -15.99 7.80
C ASP A 271 9.23 -14.63 7.65
N SER A 272 9.31 -14.08 6.44
CA SER A 272 8.69 -12.78 6.11
C SER A 272 8.21 -12.76 4.66
N LEU A 273 7.31 -11.82 4.37
CA LEU A 273 6.92 -11.47 3.00
C LEU A 273 7.05 -9.97 2.77
N ALA A 274 7.28 -9.57 1.52
CA ALA A 274 7.32 -8.19 1.09
C ALA A 274 6.07 -7.85 0.27
N ILE A 275 5.54 -6.62 0.44
CA ILE A 275 4.36 -6.13 -0.28
C ILE A 275 4.72 -4.80 -0.93
N PRO A 276 4.97 -4.76 -2.26
CA PRO A 276 5.20 -3.53 -2.97
C PRO A 276 3.95 -2.67 -3.03
N HIS A 277 4.16 -1.37 -2.98
CA HIS A 277 3.08 -0.39 -3.00
C HIS A 277 3.44 0.84 -3.82
N ASN A 278 2.45 1.74 -4.04
CA ASN A 278 2.63 2.94 -4.87
C ASN A 278 3.18 2.63 -6.27
N SER A 279 2.84 1.49 -6.85
CA SER A 279 3.33 1.13 -8.17
C SER A 279 2.91 2.15 -9.23
N ASN A 280 1.71 2.76 -9.08
CA ASN A 280 1.23 3.87 -9.91
C ASN A 280 2.18 5.08 -9.96
N GLN A 281 2.97 5.30 -8.91
CA GLN A 281 3.93 6.41 -8.79
C GLN A 281 5.40 6.00 -9.04
N SER A 282 5.64 4.73 -9.39
CA SER A 282 6.98 4.13 -9.48
C SER A 282 7.73 4.41 -10.79
N ASP A 283 7.11 5.10 -11.75
CA ASP A 283 7.68 5.32 -13.08
C ASP A 283 8.08 4.02 -13.80
N GLY A 284 7.30 2.96 -13.60
CA GLY A 284 7.52 1.64 -14.19
C GLY A 284 8.48 0.73 -13.43
N GLN A 285 8.98 1.14 -12.27
CA GLN A 285 10.05 0.40 -11.59
C GLN A 285 9.53 -0.81 -10.78
N VAL A 286 8.28 -0.81 -10.33
CA VAL A 286 7.75 -1.94 -9.54
C VAL A 286 7.55 -3.18 -10.41
N PHE A 287 7.11 -3.02 -11.66
CA PHE A 287 6.87 -4.13 -12.59
C PHE A 287 7.80 -4.09 -13.80
N ARG A 288 9.08 -3.76 -13.57
CA ARG A 288 10.12 -3.76 -14.61
C ARG A 288 10.35 -5.18 -15.16
N LEU A 289 10.75 -5.25 -16.44
CA LEU A 289 11.00 -6.51 -17.16
C LEU A 289 12.49 -6.88 -17.23
N ASN A 290 13.33 -6.17 -16.47
CA ASN A 290 14.76 -6.40 -16.39
C ASN A 290 15.21 -6.42 -14.93
N TYR A 291 16.31 -7.10 -14.64
CA TYR A 291 17.04 -6.94 -13.39
C TYR A 291 17.48 -5.47 -13.19
N SER A 292 17.89 -5.12 -12.00
CA SER A 292 18.47 -3.80 -11.69
C SER A 292 19.72 -3.47 -12.51
N ASP A 293 20.49 -4.50 -12.89
CA ASP A 293 21.69 -4.39 -13.74
C ASP A 293 21.38 -4.35 -15.24
N GLY A 294 20.11 -4.39 -15.64
CA GLY A 294 19.63 -4.32 -17.02
C GLY A 294 19.54 -5.68 -17.75
N ARG A 295 19.96 -6.79 -17.14
CA ARG A 295 19.73 -8.12 -17.71
C ARG A 295 18.24 -8.42 -17.81
N SER A 296 17.84 -9.20 -18.80
CA SER A 296 16.47 -9.68 -18.92
C SER A 296 16.10 -10.61 -17.76
N ILE A 297 14.91 -10.46 -17.22
CA ILE A 297 14.34 -11.37 -16.20
C ILE A 297 14.35 -12.81 -16.72
N ASP A 298 14.66 -13.73 -15.84
CA ASP A 298 14.67 -15.19 -16.04
C ASP A 298 13.85 -15.90 -14.96
N ARG A 299 13.81 -17.22 -14.98
CA ARG A 299 13.07 -18.04 -14.03
C ARG A 299 13.60 -17.87 -12.59
N GLU A 300 14.90 -17.70 -12.41
CA GLU A 300 15.49 -17.51 -11.08
C GLU A 300 14.97 -16.23 -10.43
N PHE A 301 14.91 -15.13 -11.19
CA PHE A 301 14.31 -13.88 -10.72
C PHE A 301 12.82 -14.07 -10.38
N ALA A 302 12.07 -14.74 -11.27
CA ALA A 302 10.65 -14.96 -11.05
C ALA A 302 10.39 -15.78 -9.77
N ASP A 303 11.13 -16.86 -9.56
CA ASP A 303 11.00 -17.73 -8.39
C ASP A 303 11.43 -17.00 -7.10
N LEU A 304 12.53 -16.23 -7.14
CA LEU A 304 13.00 -15.43 -6.01
C LEU A 304 11.96 -14.39 -5.60
N ARG A 305 11.41 -13.65 -6.58
CA ARG A 305 10.39 -12.65 -6.33
C ARG A 305 9.12 -13.27 -5.77
N MET A 306 8.56 -14.29 -6.40
CA MET A 306 7.28 -14.89 -5.97
C MET A 306 7.35 -15.54 -4.60
N ARG A 307 8.51 -16.09 -4.23
CA ARG A 307 8.73 -16.62 -2.88
C ARG A 307 8.70 -15.54 -1.80
N ASN A 308 9.13 -14.33 -2.11
CA ASN A 308 9.30 -13.25 -1.15
C ASN A 308 8.25 -12.12 -1.29
N GLU A 309 7.71 -11.90 -2.50
CA GLU A 309 6.79 -10.82 -2.83
C GLU A 309 5.52 -11.34 -3.51
N PRO A 310 4.70 -12.16 -2.80
CA PRO A 310 3.52 -12.79 -3.39
C PRO A 310 2.32 -11.87 -3.53
N LEU A 311 2.33 -10.70 -2.91
CA LEU A 311 1.22 -9.73 -2.85
C LEU A 311 1.64 -8.35 -3.39
N VAL A 312 0.64 -7.52 -3.68
CA VAL A 312 0.80 -6.10 -4.00
C VAL A 312 -0.36 -5.29 -3.42
N GLU A 313 -0.11 -4.07 -3.00
CA GLU A 313 -1.18 -3.12 -2.69
C GLU A 313 -1.80 -2.62 -3.99
N ILE A 314 -3.10 -2.92 -4.17
CA ILE A 314 -3.85 -2.50 -5.35
C ILE A 314 -4.42 -1.09 -5.22
N THR A 315 -4.61 -0.62 -3.98
CA THR A 315 -5.12 0.71 -3.67
C THR A 315 -4.70 1.16 -2.28
N GLN A 316 -4.54 2.48 -2.09
CA GLN A 316 -4.25 3.15 -0.84
C GLN A 316 -4.56 4.65 -0.94
N VAL A 317 -4.26 5.46 0.10
CA VAL A 317 -4.51 6.92 0.08
C VAL A 317 -3.86 7.64 -1.10
N LYS A 318 -2.78 7.12 -1.68
CA LYS A 318 -2.12 7.69 -2.87
C LYS A 318 -2.68 7.09 -4.19
N GLY A 319 -3.93 6.62 -4.15
CA GLY A 319 -4.70 6.16 -5.30
C GLY A 319 -4.55 4.70 -5.66
N THR A 320 -5.22 4.32 -6.75
CA THR A 320 -5.25 2.95 -7.25
C THR A 320 -4.02 2.58 -8.08
N SER A 321 -3.63 1.32 -7.99
CA SER A 321 -2.62 0.67 -8.82
C SER A 321 -3.20 -0.44 -9.72
N GLU A 322 -4.54 -0.60 -9.77
CA GLU A 322 -5.19 -1.63 -10.60
C GLU A 322 -4.84 -1.46 -12.07
N THR A 323 -5.29 -0.36 -12.65
CA THR A 323 -5.04 -0.01 -14.06
C THR A 323 -5.12 1.50 -14.27
N HIS A 324 -4.83 1.96 -15.48
CA HIS A 324 -4.87 3.35 -15.89
C HIS A 324 -5.65 3.50 -17.20
N PRO A 325 -6.45 4.57 -17.42
CA PRO A 325 -7.23 4.75 -18.66
C PRO A 325 -6.40 4.68 -19.96
N ARG A 326 -5.10 5.00 -19.90
CA ARG A 326 -4.21 4.86 -21.07
C ARG A 326 -3.80 3.42 -21.36
N LEU A 327 -3.85 2.53 -20.36
CA LEU A 327 -3.55 1.11 -20.52
C LEU A 327 -4.82 0.30 -20.80
N SER A 328 -5.95 0.72 -20.23
CA SER A 328 -7.25 0.07 -20.31
C SER A 328 -8.32 1.03 -20.89
N PRO A 329 -8.20 1.47 -22.16
CA PRO A 329 -9.09 2.48 -22.74
C PRO A 329 -10.52 2.00 -22.98
N ARG A 330 -10.77 0.69 -22.89
CA ARG A 330 -12.10 0.07 -23.05
C ARG A 330 -12.77 -0.24 -21.70
N ASP A 331 -12.11 0.01 -20.59
CA ASP A 331 -12.64 -0.16 -19.23
C ASP A 331 -13.18 1.19 -18.74
N GLU A 332 -14.48 1.34 -18.70
CA GLU A 332 -15.15 2.56 -18.23
C GLU A 332 -14.86 2.86 -16.74
N TRP A 333 -14.41 1.86 -15.99
CA TRP A 333 -14.08 1.96 -14.57
C TRP A 333 -12.57 2.13 -14.28
N ALA A 334 -11.76 2.26 -15.32
CA ALA A 334 -10.30 2.41 -15.18
C ALA A 334 -9.88 3.74 -14.53
N ASN A 335 -10.75 4.74 -14.49
CA ASN A 335 -10.46 6.08 -13.94
C ASN A 335 -10.93 6.20 -12.48
N PHE A 336 -10.41 5.35 -11.60
CA PHE A 336 -10.73 5.38 -10.17
C PHE A 336 -9.55 5.90 -9.37
N GLU A 337 -9.73 7.02 -8.65
CA GLU A 337 -8.73 7.62 -7.74
C GLU A 337 -7.30 7.60 -8.31
N ILE A 338 -7.15 8.10 -9.55
CA ILE A 338 -5.86 8.11 -10.25
C ILE A 338 -4.94 9.19 -9.68
N LEU A 339 -3.86 8.77 -9.05
CA LEU A 339 -2.74 9.61 -8.67
C LEU A 339 -1.48 9.16 -9.43
N ASN A 340 -1.23 9.80 -10.59
CA ASN A 340 -0.21 9.38 -11.55
C ASN A 340 1.04 10.28 -11.56
N THR A 341 1.27 11.04 -10.51
CA THR A 341 2.51 11.82 -10.36
C THR A 341 3.59 10.99 -9.67
N ARG A 342 4.86 11.22 -10.01
CA ARG A 342 5.97 10.58 -9.32
C ARG A 342 5.99 10.97 -7.84
N LYS A 343 6.33 10.02 -6.96
CA LYS A 343 6.43 10.28 -5.52
C LYS A 343 7.41 11.43 -5.24
N GLY A 344 6.97 12.42 -4.49
CA GLY A 344 7.79 13.60 -4.15
C GLY A 344 7.99 14.62 -5.28
N LYS A 345 7.45 14.39 -6.49
CA LYS A 345 7.59 15.28 -7.66
C LYS A 345 6.22 15.57 -8.28
N THR A 346 5.47 16.47 -7.68
CA THR A 346 4.07 16.79 -8.03
C THR A 346 3.86 17.31 -9.47
N THR A 347 4.91 17.70 -10.16
CA THR A 347 4.86 18.22 -11.53
C THR A 347 5.33 17.23 -12.60
N GLN A 348 5.77 16.02 -12.20
CA GLN A 348 6.22 14.98 -13.11
C GLN A 348 5.28 13.79 -13.07
N PHE A 349 4.79 13.39 -14.25
CA PHE A 349 3.96 12.20 -14.37
C PHE A 349 4.79 10.93 -14.30
N SER A 350 4.24 9.91 -13.66
CA SER A 350 4.76 8.54 -13.67
C SER A 350 4.42 7.89 -15.02
N ASN A 351 5.35 7.11 -15.56
CA ASN A 351 5.09 6.29 -16.75
C ASN A 351 4.06 5.18 -16.38
N PRO A 352 2.93 5.07 -17.06
CA PRO A 352 1.96 4.02 -16.77
C PRO A 352 2.50 2.61 -17.06
N ASN A 353 3.36 2.44 -18.08
CA ASN A 353 3.95 1.14 -18.40
C ASN A 353 4.87 0.66 -17.27
N GLY A 354 4.62 -0.55 -16.78
CA GLY A 354 5.32 -1.14 -15.64
C GLY A 354 4.90 -0.59 -14.26
N SER A 355 3.83 0.24 -14.23
CA SER A 355 3.33 0.89 -13.00
C SER A 355 1.99 0.34 -12.51
N TYR A 356 1.30 -0.46 -13.31
CA TYR A 356 -0.05 -0.93 -12.98
C TYR A 356 -0.16 -2.45 -13.03
N VAL A 357 -0.91 -2.98 -12.08
CA VAL A 357 -1.03 -4.41 -11.78
C VAL A 357 -1.59 -5.19 -12.94
N ARG A 358 -2.66 -4.72 -13.60
CA ARG A 358 -3.31 -5.44 -14.70
C ARG A 358 -2.33 -5.69 -15.87
N GLN A 359 -1.50 -4.70 -16.20
CA GLN A 359 -0.45 -4.87 -17.19
C GLN A 359 0.63 -5.86 -16.71
N ALA A 360 0.95 -5.84 -15.42
CA ALA A 360 1.94 -6.76 -14.86
C ALA A 360 1.48 -8.21 -14.98
N LEU A 361 0.18 -8.49 -14.72
CA LEU A 361 -0.39 -9.85 -14.93
C LEU A 361 -0.19 -10.33 -16.36
N ALA A 362 -0.50 -9.49 -17.36
CA ALA A 362 -0.31 -9.84 -18.79
C ALA A 362 1.18 -10.08 -19.11
N ASN A 363 2.07 -9.21 -18.63
CA ASN A 363 3.51 -9.36 -18.82
C ASN A 363 4.05 -10.64 -18.16
N GLY A 364 3.50 -11.01 -17.00
CA GLY A 364 3.85 -12.25 -16.29
C GLY A 364 3.50 -13.49 -17.12
N LEU A 365 2.29 -13.54 -17.70
CA LEU A 365 1.88 -14.61 -18.60
C LEU A 365 2.76 -14.68 -19.85
N ALA A 366 3.15 -13.54 -20.43
CA ALA A 366 4.05 -13.49 -21.57
C ALA A 366 5.44 -14.07 -21.23
N LEU A 367 6.01 -13.68 -20.08
CA LEU A 367 7.31 -14.21 -19.61
C LEU A 367 7.25 -15.72 -19.33
N GLU A 368 6.15 -16.18 -18.75
CA GLU A 368 5.93 -17.61 -18.47
C GLU A 368 5.87 -18.42 -19.78
N GLN A 369 5.15 -17.93 -20.81
CA GLN A 369 5.08 -18.56 -22.11
C GLN A 369 6.45 -18.64 -22.81
N GLU A 370 7.34 -17.67 -22.53
CA GLU A 370 8.73 -17.68 -23.01
C GLU A 370 9.65 -18.60 -22.21
N GLY A 371 9.14 -19.31 -21.20
CA GLY A 371 9.92 -20.18 -20.33
C GLY A 371 10.75 -19.46 -19.25
N ARG A 372 10.52 -18.16 -19.06
CA ARG A 372 11.26 -17.28 -18.14
C ARG A 372 10.65 -17.20 -16.74
N GLY A 373 9.57 -17.97 -16.48
CA GLY A 373 8.80 -17.90 -15.24
C GLY A 373 7.87 -16.67 -15.20
N ASN A 374 7.00 -16.61 -14.19
CA ASN A 374 6.05 -15.50 -14.00
C ASN A 374 6.35 -14.73 -12.71
N PRO A 375 7.08 -13.59 -12.78
CA PRO A 375 7.41 -12.79 -11.59
C PRO A 375 6.24 -11.93 -11.09
N PHE A 376 5.08 -11.99 -11.73
CA PHE A 376 3.90 -11.19 -11.44
C PHE A 376 2.66 -12.05 -11.14
N LYS A 377 2.86 -13.26 -10.64
CA LYS A 377 1.79 -14.16 -10.17
C LYS A 377 1.33 -13.76 -8.77
N ILE A 378 0.98 -12.46 -8.64
CA ILE A 378 0.74 -11.75 -7.39
C ILE A 378 -0.72 -11.71 -6.99
N GLY A 379 -0.99 -11.77 -5.69
CA GLY A 379 -2.29 -11.49 -5.10
C GLY A 379 -2.44 -10.02 -4.70
N PHE A 380 -3.65 -9.61 -4.33
CA PHE A 380 -4.01 -8.23 -4.06
C PHE A 380 -4.39 -8.01 -2.61
N VAL A 381 -3.97 -6.86 -2.05
CA VAL A 381 -4.43 -6.31 -0.78
C VAL A 381 -4.69 -4.81 -0.97
N GLY A 382 -5.53 -4.23 -0.13
CA GLY A 382 -5.59 -2.78 0.05
C GLY A 382 -4.81 -2.39 1.31
N ALA A 383 -4.40 -1.13 1.43
CA ALA A 383 -3.74 -0.61 2.61
C ALA A 383 -3.94 0.90 2.74
N SER A 384 -3.45 1.51 3.82
CA SER A 384 -3.63 2.95 4.00
C SER A 384 -2.42 3.78 3.56
N ASP A 385 -1.22 3.40 3.92
CA ASP A 385 -0.03 4.27 3.85
C ASP A 385 -0.27 5.59 4.61
N THR A 386 -1.01 5.49 5.72
CA THR A 386 -1.31 6.65 6.54
C THR A 386 -0.07 7.12 7.31
N HIS A 387 0.08 8.45 7.43
CA HIS A 387 1.17 9.08 8.17
C HIS A 387 0.65 9.79 9.42
N ASN A 388 -0.46 9.31 10.00
CA ASN A 388 -1.02 9.80 11.26
C ASN A 388 -1.40 8.67 12.23
N SER A 389 -0.89 7.44 12.01
CA SER A 389 -1.15 6.22 12.78
C SER A 389 -2.63 5.77 12.80
N ALA A 390 -3.50 6.49 12.11
CA ALA A 390 -4.95 6.32 12.15
C ALA A 390 -5.53 6.34 10.72
N PRO A 391 -5.59 5.20 10.04
CA PRO A 391 -6.18 5.11 8.71
C PRO A 391 -7.67 5.48 8.70
N SER A 392 -8.10 6.19 7.65
CA SER A 392 -9.50 6.55 7.42
C SER A 392 -10.04 5.73 6.27
N PHE A 393 -10.87 4.75 6.56
CA PHE A 393 -11.47 3.85 5.56
C PHE A 393 -12.82 4.33 5.05
N ASP A 394 -13.45 5.27 5.72
CA ASP A 394 -14.81 5.73 5.49
C ASP A 394 -14.79 7.17 5.00
N GLU A 395 -15.34 7.40 3.82
CA GLU A 395 -15.45 8.72 3.18
C GLU A 395 -16.14 9.75 4.10
N SER A 396 -17.12 9.32 4.89
CA SER A 396 -17.81 10.20 5.84
C SER A 396 -17.10 10.37 7.18
N ASN A 397 -15.96 9.68 7.40
CA ASN A 397 -15.14 9.74 8.63
C ASN A 397 -13.65 9.89 8.29
N TYR A 398 -13.32 10.86 7.44
CA TYR A 398 -11.97 11.06 6.92
C TYR A 398 -11.15 12.03 7.78
N PHE A 399 -10.01 11.57 8.29
CA PHE A 399 -9.11 12.34 9.16
C PHE A 399 -7.90 12.93 8.42
N GLY A 400 -7.77 12.69 7.12
CA GLY A 400 -6.57 12.99 6.35
C GLY A 400 -5.50 11.88 6.45
N SER A 401 -4.54 11.93 5.54
CA SER A 401 -3.45 10.94 5.45
C SER A 401 -2.22 11.30 6.29
N ALA A 402 -2.19 12.48 6.92
CA ALA A 402 -1.12 12.96 7.80
C ALA A 402 -1.69 13.94 8.81
N ALA A 403 -1.05 14.10 9.98
CA ALA A 403 -1.55 14.97 11.04
C ALA A 403 -1.72 16.42 10.58
N LEU A 404 -0.76 17.00 9.85
CA LEU A 404 -0.87 18.36 9.31
C LEU A 404 -2.01 18.53 8.29
N SER A 405 -2.55 17.47 7.71
CA SER A 405 -3.74 17.49 6.83
C SER A 405 -5.02 17.08 7.56
N GLY A 406 -5.03 17.06 8.88
CA GLY A 406 -6.14 16.59 9.69
C GLY A 406 -7.40 17.47 9.61
N THR A 407 -7.29 18.75 9.23
CA THR A 407 -8.45 19.65 9.05
C THR A 407 -8.83 19.79 7.59
N ALA A 408 -10.12 20.04 7.31
CA ALA A 408 -10.64 20.23 5.95
C ALA A 408 -9.92 21.38 5.21
N GLU A 409 -9.62 22.48 5.91
CA GLU A 409 -8.86 23.60 5.37
C GLU A 409 -7.44 23.18 4.96
N ASN A 410 -6.74 22.46 5.83
CA ASN A 410 -5.36 22.03 5.57
C ASN A 410 -5.23 21.00 4.44
N ARG A 411 -6.24 20.13 4.23
CA ARG A 411 -6.26 19.20 3.09
C ARG A 411 -6.87 19.81 1.82
N GLY A 412 -7.34 21.06 1.90
CA GLY A 412 -7.76 21.85 0.74
C GLY A 412 -9.13 21.51 0.19
N SER A 413 -9.98 20.81 0.95
CA SER A 413 -11.36 20.49 0.56
C SER A 413 -12.32 21.66 0.76
N VAL A 414 -12.01 22.56 1.68
CA VAL A 414 -12.78 23.78 1.94
C VAL A 414 -11.92 25.03 1.76
N PRO A 415 -12.52 26.21 1.53
CA PRO A 415 -11.78 27.46 1.41
C PRO A 415 -10.97 27.78 2.66
N LEU A 416 -9.87 28.47 2.48
CA LEU A 416 -9.10 29.07 3.56
C LEU A 416 -9.94 30.09 4.31
N SER A 417 -9.76 30.20 5.62
CA SER A 417 -10.28 31.31 6.41
C SER A 417 -9.82 32.65 5.83
N GLU A 418 -10.64 33.70 5.96
CA GLU A 418 -10.35 35.03 5.40
C GLU A 418 -8.97 35.56 5.86
N ALA A 419 -8.66 35.39 7.14
CA ALA A 419 -7.40 35.84 7.71
C ALA A 419 -6.20 35.09 7.06
N ARG A 420 -6.31 33.77 6.86
CA ARG A 420 -5.27 32.94 6.28
C ARG A 420 -5.12 33.17 4.77
N ALA A 421 -6.22 33.32 4.06
CA ALA A 421 -6.24 33.69 2.64
C ALA A 421 -5.55 35.04 2.41
N LYS A 422 -5.89 36.07 3.22
CA LYS A 422 -5.26 37.37 3.18
C LYS A 422 -3.77 37.32 3.46
N TYR A 423 -3.37 36.60 4.48
CA TYR A 423 -1.94 36.42 4.81
C TYR A 423 -1.18 35.76 3.67
N LEU A 424 -1.65 34.63 3.16
CA LEU A 424 -0.97 33.90 2.08
C LEU A 424 -0.93 34.70 0.78
N SER A 425 -2.01 35.45 0.46
CA SER A 425 -2.06 36.31 -0.72
C SER A 425 -1.13 37.53 -0.61
N SER A 426 -0.73 37.92 0.60
CA SER A 426 0.23 39.02 0.80
C SER A 426 1.70 38.58 0.57
N LEU A 427 1.96 37.28 0.49
CA LEU A 427 3.30 36.76 0.25
C LEU A 427 3.73 36.99 -1.22
N PRO A 428 5.06 37.05 -1.50
CA PRO A 428 5.55 37.06 -2.87
C PRO A 428 5.03 35.84 -3.68
N PRO A 429 4.78 35.97 -5.00
CA PRO A 429 4.19 34.91 -5.83
C PRO A 429 4.91 33.54 -5.73
N GLU A 430 6.22 33.56 -5.59
CA GLU A 430 7.02 32.34 -5.38
C GLU A 430 6.70 31.66 -4.04
N MET A 431 6.51 32.45 -2.98
CA MET A 431 6.14 31.94 -1.67
C MET A 431 4.68 31.45 -1.63
N GLN A 432 3.75 32.12 -2.34
CA GLN A 432 2.38 31.64 -2.51
C GLN A 432 2.35 30.25 -3.17
N ARG A 433 3.11 30.07 -4.27
CA ARG A 433 3.25 28.76 -4.93
C ARG A 433 3.85 27.70 -4.01
N ARG A 434 4.89 28.07 -3.25
CA ARG A 434 5.51 27.16 -2.27
C ARG A 434 4.59 26.82 -1.11
N ALA A 435 3.77 27.74 -0.68
CA ALA A 435 2.73 27.50 0.33
C ALA A 435 1.55 26.68 -0.22
N GLY A 436 1.51 26.47 -1.55
CA GLY A 436 0.43 25.74 -2.20
C GLY A 436 -0.87 26.50 -2.30
N LEU A 437 -0.84 27.84 -2.31
CA LEU A 437 -2.05 28.66 -2.49
C LEU A 437 -2.62 28.43 -3.89
N LEU A 438 -3.92 28.12 -3.94
CA LEU A 438 -4.72 28.04 -5.15
C LEU A 438 -5.91 28.95 -5.05
N ASN A 439 -6.27 29.61 -6.18
CA ASN A 439 -7.48 30.39 -6.29
C ASN A 439 -8.38 29.73 -7.35
N GLU A 440 -9.57 29.32 -6.93
CA GLU A 440 -10.60 28.68 -7.75
C GLU A 440 -11.95 29.34 -7.46
N ASP A 441 -12.71 29.74 -8.49
CA ASP A 441 -14.04 30.32 -8.38
C ASP A 441 -14.12 31.51 -7.37
N GLY A 442 -13.06 32.34 -7.32
CA GLY A 442 -12.96 33.48 -6.40
C GLY A 442 -12.66 33.12 -4.94
N ARG A 443 -12.44 31.86 -4.63
CA ARG A 443 -12.08 31.34 -3.30
C ARG A 443 -10.64 30.88 -3.27
N SER A 444 -9.99 31.03 -2.12
CA SER A 444 -8.62 30.56 -1.91
C SER A 444 -8.60 29.21 -1.17
N PHE A 445 -7.77 28.28 -1.63
CA PHE A 445 -7.63 26.95 -1.07
C PHE A 445 -6.15 26.60 -0.85
N PHE A 446 -5.88 25.67 0.05
CA PHE A 446 -4.62 24.92 0.01
C PHE A 446 -4.58 23.95 -1.16
N GLY A 447 -3.40 23.75 -1.65
CA GLY A 447 -2.97 23.04 -2.83
C GLY A 447 -3.80 21.86 -3.35
N ARG A 448 -3.58 21.52 -4.63
CA ARG A 448 -4.29 20.42 -5.30
C ARG A 448 -3.99 19.05 -4.70
N ARG A 449 -2.83 18.87 -4.06
CA ARG A 449 -2.35 17.55 -3.68
C ARG A 449 -3.20 16.88 -2.60
N GLY A 450 -3.67 17.65 -1.60
CA GLY A 450 -4.50 17.09 -0.53
C GLY A 450 -5.79 16.45 -1.06
N THR A 451 -6.46 17.12 -2.00
CA THR A 451 -7.71 16.63 -2.59
C THR A 451 -7.53 15.49 -3.62
N GLN A 452 -6.30 15.19 -4.02
CA GLN A 452 -5.97 14.05 -4.88
C GLN A 452 -5.81 12.74 -4.09
N PHE A 453 -5.69 12.81 -2.76
CA PHE A 453 -5.63 11.60 -1.94
C PHE A 453 -7.01 10.97 -1.79
N ALA A 454 -7.04 9.63 -1.85
CA ALA A 454 -8.21 8.81 -1.58
C ALA A 454 -8.40 8.60 -0.06
N ALA A 455 -9.50 7.99 0.34
CA ALA A 455 -9.58 7.29 1.60
C ALA A 455 -8.64 6.06 1.58
N SER A 456 -8.42 5.46 2.74
CA SER A 456 -7.53 4.31 2.88
C SER A 456 -8.10 3.08 2.19
N GLY A 457 -7.26 2.32 1.49
CA GLY A 457 -7.58 0.95 1.12
C GLY A 457 -7.55 0.03 2.35
N LEU A 458 -8.20 -1.14 2.24
CA LEU A 458 -8.30 -2.13 3.31
C LEU A 458 -7.92 -3.51 2.79
N ALA A 459 -7.06 -4.22 3.54
CA ALA A 459 -6.73 -5.61 3.25
C ALA A 459 -7.82 -6.53 3.80
N ALA A 460 -8.18 -7.55 3.02
CA ALA A 460 -9.06 -8.62 3.44
C ALA A 460 -8.40 -9.97 3.18
N VAL A 461 -8.43 -10.85 4.17
CA VAL A 461 -7.75 -12.14 4.15
C VAL A 461 -8.73 -13.24 4.54
N TRP A 462 -8.89 -14.26 3.69
CA TRP A 462 -9.63 -15.47 4.01
C TRP A 462 -8.72 -16.45 4.73
N SER A 463 -8.97 -16.67 6.01
CA SER A 463 -8.13 -17.50 6.88
C SER A 463 -8.97 -18.37 7.79
N GLU A 464 -8.40 -19.48 8.20
CA GLU A 464 -9.02 -20.43 9.11
C GLU A 464 -9.18 -19.83 10.52
N GLU A 465 -8.23 -18.96 10.92
CA GLU A 465 -8.15 -18.39 12.26
C GLU A 465 -7.62 -16.96 12.20
N ASN A 466 -7.95 -16.13 13.21
CA ASN A 466 -7.31 -14.85 13.44
C ASN A 466 -6.03 -15.02 14.28
N THR A 467 -4.99 -15.52 13.64
CA THR A 467 -3.65 -15.66 14.24
C THR A 467 -2.59 -15.23 13.22
N ARG A 468 -1.39 -14.79 13.70
CA ARG A 468 -0.28 -14.43 12.78
C ARG A 468 0.00 -15.54 11.79
N GLU A 469 0.08 -16.78 12.31
CA GLU A 469 0.40 -17.97 11.50
C GLU A 469 -0.63 -18.17 10.39
N SER A 470 -1.91 -18.25 10.75
CA SER A 470 -2.99 -18.55 9.80
C SER A 470 -3.16 -17.44 8.76
N LEU A 471 -3.17 -16.18 9.19
CA LEU A 471 -3.26 -15.02 8.30
C LEU A 471 -2.04 -14.91 7.37
N PHE A 472 -0.82 -15.11 7.89
CA PHE A 472 0.40 -15.08 7.08
C PHE A 472 0.40 -16.17 6.00
N LEU A 473 0.00 -17.39 6.34
CA LEU A 473 -0.10 -18.50 5.37
C LEU A 473 -1.20 -18.23 4.33
N ALA A 474 -2.31 -17.62 4.72
CA ALA A 474 -3.35 -17.19 3.78
C ALA A 474 -2.85 -16.09 2.83
N MET A 475 -2.10 -15.11 3.33
CA MET A 475 -1.42 -14.10 2.51
C MET A 475 -0.42 -14.74 1.55
N ARG A 476 0.32 -15.73 1.98
CA ARG A 476 1.27 -16.46 1.14
C ARG A 476 0.57 -17.28 0.05
N ARG A 477 -0.61 -17.85 0.34
CA ARG A 477 -1.49 -18.50 -0.65
C ARG A 477 -2.18 -17.48 -1.57
N LYS A 478 -2.07 -16.19 -1.29
CA LYS A 478 -2.76 -15.09 -2.00
C LYS A 478 -4.29 -15.18 -1.90
N GLU A 479 -4.81 -15.81 -0.86
CA GLU A 479 -6.24 -15.87 -0.60
C GLU A 479 -6.71 -14.60 0.08
N THR A 480 -6.47 -13.51 -0.62
CA THR A 480 -6.62 -12.13 -0.19
C THR A 480 -7.31 -11.30 -1.26
N TYR A 481 -7.84 -10.17 -0.84
CA TYR A 481 -8.35 -9.16 -1.74
C TYR A 481 -8.19 -7.77 -1.13
N GLY A 482 -8.22 -6.73 -1.98
CA GLY A 482 -8.21 -5.35 -1.54
C GLY A 482 -9.58 -4.71 -1.68
N THR A 483 -9.93 -3.78 -0.79
CA THR A 483 -11.07 -2.88 -0.98
C THR A 483 -10.61 -1.44 -0.94
N SER A 484 -11.46 -0.52 -1.39
CA SER A 484 -11.19 0.92 -1.32
C SER A 484 -11.57 1.54 0.03
N GLY A 485 -11.75 0.72 1.08
CA GLY A 485 -12.01 1.13 2.46
C GLY A 485 -13.20 0.44 3.11
N ASN A 486 -14.18 0.02 2.32
CA ASN A 486 -15.36 -0.69 2.80
C ASN A 486 -15.06 -2.17 3.13
N ARG A 487 -15.95 -2.80 3.91
CA ARG A 487 -15.84 -4.22 4.30
C ARG A 487 -16.72 -5.12 3.44
N ILE A 488 -16.69 -4.94 2.12
CA ILE A 488 -17.31 -5.88 1.19
C ILE A 488 -16.70 -7.26 1.44
N LYS A 489 -17.55 -8.29 1.63
CA LYS A 489 -17.09 -9.68 1.69
C LYS A 489 -17.14 -10.24 0.29
N LEU A 490 -15.99 -10.69 -0.22
CA LEU A 490 -15.84 -11.18 -1.59
C LEU A 490 -15.27 -12.59 -1.61
N ARG A 491 -15.98 -13.53 -2.21
CA ARG A 491 -15.51 -14.88 -2.55
C ARG A 491 -15.37 -15.02 -4.05
N PHE A 492 -14.31 -15.67 -4.49
CA PHE A 492 -14.06 -15.98 -5.89
C PHE A 492 -13.40 -17.35 -6.02
N PHE A 493 -14.06 -18.24 -6.76
CA PHE A 493 -13.61 -19.61 -7.00
C PHE A 493 -13.71 -19.96 -8.48
N ALA A 494 -12.91 -20.93 -8.93
CA ALA A 494 -13.01 -21.52 -10.25
C ALA A 494 -12.90 -23.05 -10.17
N GLY A 495 -13.66 -23.76 -10.97
CA GLY A 495 -13.64 -25.22 -11.03
C GLY A 495 -14.29 -25.75 -12.29
N PHE A 496 -13.98 -27.02 -12.63
CA PHE A 496 -14.58 -27.70 -13.79
C PHE A 496 -15.87 -28.44 -13.43
N ASP A 497 -16.03 -28.85 -12.18
CA ASP A 497 -17.17 -29.65 -11.69
C ASP A 497 -18.30 -28.81 -11.09
N TYR A 498 -18.31 -27.49 -11.33
CA TYR A 498 -19.31 -26.58 -10.77
C TYR A 498 -20.66 -26.60 -11.53
N GLU A 499 -20.81 -27.42 -12.56
CA GLU A 499 -22.09 -27.55 -13.28
C GLU A 499 -23.24 -28.06 -12.39
N THR A 500 -22.91 -28.88 -11.40
CA THR A 500 -23.88 -29.44 -10.44
C THR A 500 -24.17 -28.51 -9.25
N LEU A 501 -23.42 -27.43 -9.09
CA LEU A 501 -23.59 -26.48 -7.99
C LEU A 501 -24.61 -25.40 -8.36
N SER A 502 -25.45 -25.05 -7.40
CA SER A 502 -26.40 -23.95 -7.46
C SER A 502 -25.98 -22.82 -6.50
N ALA A 503 -26.28 -21.59 -6.87
CA ALA A 503 -26.10 -20.46 -5.97
C ALA A 503 -26.92 -20.56 -4.67
N SER A 504 -27.94 -21.40 -4.61
CA SER A 504 -28.77 -21.66 -3.41
C SER A 504 -28.32 -22.86 -2.61
N ASP A 505 -27.21 -23.54 -2.98
CA ASP A 505 -26.76 -24.73 -2.27
C ASP A 505 -26.38 -24.42 -0.83
N GLU A 506 -26.81 -25.28 0.08
CA GLU A 506 -26.26 -25.36 1.44
C GLU A 506 -24.79 -25.81 1.35
N ASN A 507 -23.91 -25.27 2.20
CA ASN A 507 -22.47 -25.57 2.21
C ASN A 507 -21.77 -25.27 0.86
N LEU A 508 -22.25 -24.25 0.14
CA LEU A 508 -21.70 -23.86 -1.16
C LEU A 508 -20.17 -23.61 -1.10
N VAL A 509 -19.70 -22.96 -0.01
CA VAL A 509 -18.27 -22.64 0.17
C VAL A 509 -17.43 -23.91 0.28
N SER A 510 -17.82 -24.84 1.16
CA SER A 510 -17.12 -26.13 1.31
C SER A 510 -17.09 -26.91 -0.02
N LYS A 511 -18.22 -26.93 -0.76
CA LYS A 511 -18.29 -27.57 -2.09
C LYS A 511 -17.39 -26.88 -3.10
N ALA A 512 -17.30 -25.55 -3.05
CA ALA A 512 -16.43 -24.78 -3.96
C ALA A 512 -14.94 -25.06 -3.71
N TYR A 513 -14.53 -25.19 -2.44
CA TYR A 513 -13.17 -25.60 -2.12
C TYR A 513 -12.86 -27.04 -2.55
N LEU A 514 -13.82 -27.97 -2.43
CA LEU A 514 -13.63 -29.37 -2.79
C LEU A 514 -13.57 -29.59 -4.32
N GLY A 515 -14.36 -28.82 -5.09
CA GLY A 515 -14.49 -28.99 -6.54
C GLY A 515 -13.65 -28.02 -7.37
N GLY A 516 -12.85 -27.16 -6.76
CA GLY A 516 -12.08 -26.14 -7.47
C GLY A 516 -11.04 -25.44 -6.63
N VAL A 517 -10.67 -24.23 -7.06
CA VAL A 517 -9.63 -23.42 -6.41
C VAL A 517 -10.17 -22.03 -6.03
N PRO A 518 -9.73 -21.46 -4.89
CA PRO A 518 -10.07 -20.08 -4.51
C PRO A 518 -9.23 -19.05 -5.25
N MET A 519 -9.55 -17.75 -5.05
CA MET A 519 -8.71 -16.65 -5.47
C MET A 519 -7.26 -16.84 -4.99
N GLY A 520 -6.30 -16.38 -5.80
CA GLY A 520 -4.86 -16.50 -5.52
C GLY A 520 -4.24 -17.80 -6.04
N ALA A 521 -5.01 -18.77 -6.49
CA ALA A 521 -4.55 -20.10 -6.85
C ALA A 521 -4.44 -20.33 -8.37
N ASP A 522 -3.80 -21.43 -8.74
CA ASP A 522 -3.70 -21.93 -10.10
C ASP A 522 -4.78 -23.00 -10.36
N LEU A 523 -5.45 -22.90 -11.48
CA LEU A 523 -6.35 -23.91 -12.01
C LEU A 523 -5.72 -24.54 -13.26
N VAL A 524 -5.25 -25.76 -13.12
CA VAL A 524 -4.63 -26.53 -14.23
C VAL A 524 -5.73 -27.21 -15.06
N ASN A 525 -5.80 -26.90 -16.34
CA ASN A 525 -6.83 -27.38 -17.26
C ASN A 525 -6.37 -28.59 -18.07
N ALA A 526 -6.28 -29.75 -17.42
CA ALA A 526 -5.84 -31.00 -18.06
C ALA A 526 -6.80 -31.56 -19.14
N LEU A 527 -8.03 -31.08 -19.21
CA LEU A 527 -9.07 -31.61 -20.11
C LEU A 527 -9.57 -30.60 -21.15
N ALA A 528 -8.92 -29.45 -21.27
CA ALA A 528 -9.29 -28.35 -22.16
C ALA A 528 -10.77 -27.88 -22.00
N GLN A 529 -11.29 -27.96 -20.77
CA GLN A 529 -12.66 -27.57 -20.44
C GLN A 529 -12.75 -26.08 -20.11
N ASN A 530 -13.88 -25.44 -20.40
CA ASN A 530 -14.17 -24.08 -19.94
C ASN A 530 -14.51 -24.11 -18.44
N PRO A 531 -13.72 -23.47 -17.57
CA PRO A 531 -14.04 -23.46 -16.15
C PRO A 531 -15.28 -22.62 -15.85
N ARG A 532 -15.99 -22.99 -14.78
CA ARG A 532 -17.01 -22.13 -14.20
C ARG A 532 -16.45 -21.38 -13.00
N PHE A 533 -16.76 -20.10 -12.94
CA PHE A 533 -16.38 -19.20 -11.87
C PHE A 533 -17.56 -18.93 -10.95
N LEU A 534 -17.38 -19.11 -9.64
CA LEU A 534 -18.31 -18.66 -8.63
C LEU A 534 -17.84 -17.30 -8.10
N VAL A 535 -18.67 -16.29 -8.24
CA VAL A 535 -18.48 -14.97 -7.64
C VAL A 535 -19.59 -14.71 -6.63
N TRP A 536 -19.21 -14.37 -5.42
CA TRP A 536 -20.14 -14.07 -4.36
C TRP A 536 -19.66 -12.86 -3.55
N ALA A 537 -20.42 -11.77 -3.57
CA ALA A 537 -20.14 -10.58 -2.79
C ALA A 537 -21.33 -10.21 -1.89
N GLN A 538 -21.02 -9.79 -0.66
CA GLN A 538 -21.95 -9.17 0.28
C GLN A 538 -21.47 -7.76 0.57
N ARG A 539 -22.40 -6.79 0.60
CA ARG A 539 -22.07 -5.40 0.89
C ARG A 539 -21.54 -5.23 2.32
N ASP A 540 -20.78 -4.17 2.54
CA ASP A 540 -20.54 -3.65 3.87
C ASP A 540 -21.88 -3.17 4.48
N LYS A 541 -22.13 -3.50 5.74
CA LYS A 541 -23.35 -3.04 6.46
C LYS A 541 -23.42 -1.52 6.59
N ASN A 542 -22.26 -0.84 6.60
CA ASN A 542 -22.12 0.61 6.69
C ASN A 542 -21.89 1.27 5.31
N GLY A 543 -21.65 0.46 4.26
CA GLY A 543 -21.41 0.92 2.89
C GLY A 543 -22.70 1.08 2.07
N ALA A 544 -22.54 1.47 0.81
CA ALA A 544 -23.65 1.51 -0.14
C ALA A 544 -24.04 0.09 -0.61
N PRO A 545 -25.26 -0.11 -1.15
CA PRO A 545 -25.63 -1.36 -1.80
C PRO A 545 -24.73 -1.68 -3.01
N LEU A 546 -24.54 -2.97 -3.29
CA LEU A 546 -23.78 -3.43 -4.45
C LEU A 546 -24.52 -3.08 -5.75
N GLN A 547 -23.78 -2.57 -6.75
CA GLN A 547 -24.29 -2.26 -8.07
C GLN A 547 -24.12 -3.43 -9.03
N ARG A 548 -22.91 -3.99 -9.12
CA ARG A 548 -22.57 -5.08 -10.05
C ARG A 548 -21.33 -5.86 -9.64
N LEU A 549 -21.22 -7.06 -10.20
CA LEU A 549 -20.01 -7.87 -10.17
C LEU A 549 -19.40 -7.90 -11.57
N GLN A 550 -18.09 -7.76 -11.64
CA GLN A 550 -17.29 -7.84 -12.86
C GLN A 550 -16.24 -8.92 -12.74
N ILE A 551 -15.96 -9.64 -13.82
CA ILE A 551 -14.76 -10.45 -14.00
C ILE A 551 -13.90 -9.78 -15.04
N ILE A 552 -12.63 -9.59 -14.72
CA ILE A 552 -11.61 -9.07 -15.62
C ILE A 552 -10.72 -10.25 -16.04
N LYS A 553 -10.74 -10.54 -17.34
CA LYS A 553 -9.84 -11.49 -17.98
C LYS A 553 -8.62 -10.77 -18.52
N VAL A 554 -7.44 -11.30 -18.24
CA VAL A 554 -6.16 -10.82 -18.75
C VAL A 554 -5.42 -12.00 -19.34
N TRP A 555 -4.90 -11.87 -20.57
CA TRP A 555 -4.19 -12.96 -21.24
C TRP A 555 -3.09 -12.46 -22.16
N TYR A 556 -2.30 -13.39 -22.67
CA TYR A 556 -1.29 -13.15 -23.68
C TYR A 556 -1.45 -14.16 -24.82
N ASP A 557 -1.61 -13.66 -26.04
CA ASP A 557 -1.89 -14.46 -27.26
C ASP A 557 -0.66 -14.64 -28.17
N GLY A 558 0.51 -14.21 -27.72
CA GLY A 558 1.74 -14.29 -28.51
C GLY A 558 1.97 -13.13 -29.47
N SER A 559 0.98 -12.25 -29.70
CA SER A 559 1.04 -11.28 -30.79
C SER A 559 1.62 -9.93 -30.41
N TYR A 560 1.46 -9.43 -29.17
CA TYR A 560 1.90 -8.09 -28.79
C TYR A 560 2.30 -7.96 -27.31
N ARG A 561 3.61 -7.82 -27.02
CA ARG A 561 4.10 -7.51 -25.67
C ARG A 561 3.78 -6.10 -25.16
N LYS A 562 3.34 -5.20 -26.03
CA LYS A 562 3.14 -3.78 -25.70
C LYS A 562 1.71 -3.44 -25.37
N GLU A 563 0.76 -4.27 -25.75
CA GLU A 563 -0.67 -4.06 -25.50
C GLU A 563 -1.19 -5.14 -24.57
N ILE A 564 -1.91 -4.71 -23.54
CA ILE A 564 -2.61 -5.59 -22.63
C ILE A 564 -3.73 -6.24 -23.43
N GLN A 565 -3.77 -7.58 -23.42
CA GLN A 565 -4.96 -8.30 -23.84
C GLN A 565 -5.85 -8.44 -22.61
N GLU A 566 -6.97 -7.73 -22.61
CA GLU A 566 -7.91 -7.69 -21.48
C GLU A 566 -9.35 -7.60 -21.96
N LYS A 567 -10.25 -8.14 -21.15
CA LYS A 567 -11.69 -7.96 -21.32
C LYS A 567 -12.38 -7.89 -19.96
N VAL A 568 -13.29 -6.93 -19.82
CA VAL A 568 -14.13 -6.75 -18.64
C VAL A 568 -15.51 -7.29 -18.95
N PHE A 569 -16.01 -8.20 -18.12
CA PHE A 569 -17.36 -8.75 -18.20
C PHE A 569 -18.13 -8.38 -16.94
N ASP A 570 -19.27 -7.71 -17.08
CA ASP A 570 -20.25 -7.70 -16.00
C ASP A 570 -20.88 -9.09 -15.93
N VAL A 571 -20.94 -9.68 -14.74
CA VAL A 571 -21.40 -11.07 -14.55
C VAL A 571 -22.64 -11.17 -13.66
N ALA A 572 -22.95 -10.11 -12.91
CA ALA A 572 -24.20 -9.95 -12.17
C ALA A 572 -24.55 -8.48 -12.03
N CYS A 573 -25.81 -8.14 -12.18
CA CYS A 573 -26.37 -6.81 -12.01
C CYS A 573 -27.32 -6.79 -10.79
N SER A 574 -27.39 -5.64 -10.11
CA SER A 574 -28.40 -5.44 -9.06
C SER A 574 -29.79 -5.19 -9.64
N ASP A 575 -30.79 -5.05 -8.75
CA ASP A 575 -32.17 -4.62 -9.08
C ASP A 575 -32.90 -5.51 -10.10
N GLY A 576 -32.51 -6.79 -10.19
CA GLY A 576 -33.11 -7.73 -11.16
C GLY A 576 -32.75 -7.42 -12.61
N LEU A 577 -31.81 -6.54 -12.86
CA LEU A 577 -31.32 -6.23 -14.20
C LEU A 577 -30.48 -7.38 -14.75
N SER A 578 -30.49 -7.53 -16.09
CA SER A 578 -29.73 -8.57 -16.77
C SER A 578 -28.52 -7.97 -17.48
N VAL A 579 -27.43 -8.74 -17.54
CA VAL A 579 -26.25 -8.40 -18.35
C VAL A 579 -26.64 -8.46 -19.83
N ASP A 580 -26.31 -7.41 -20.57
CA ASP A 580 -26.48 -7.40 -22.04
C ASP A 580 -25.56 -8.45 -22.67
N PRO A 581 -26.09 -9.39 -23.46
CA PRO A 581 -25.33 -10.53 -23.99
C PRO A 581 -24.29 -10.14 -25.07
N VAL A 582 -24.42 -8.95 -25.67
CA VAL A 582 -23.52 -8.46 -26.72
C VAL A 582 -22.41 -7.61 -26.17
N THR A 583 -22.75 -6.66 -25.28
CA THR A 583 -21.78 -5.73 -24.70
C THR A 583 -21.14 -6.27 -23.44
N HIS A 584 -21.74 -7.30 -22.81
CA HIS A 584 -21.37 -7.82 -21.50
C HIS A 584 -21.37 -6.73 -20.42
N ARG A 585 -22.36 -5.83 -20.45
CA ARG A 585 -22.51 -4.73 -19.47
C ARG A 585 -23.87 -4.79 -18.79
N CYS A 586 -23.88 -4.44 -17.51
CA CYS A 586 -25.11 -4.15 -16.79
C CYS A 586 -25.65 -2.78 -17.23
N PRO A 587 -26.97 -2.63 -17.38
CA PRO A 587 -27.58 -1.31 -17.47
C PRO A 587 -27.27 -0.47 -16.23
N ASP A 588 -27.45 0.84 -16.34
CA ASP A 588 -27.47 1.74 -15.20
C ASP A 588 -28.67 1.40 -14.30
N ASN A 589 -28.43 1.21 -13.01
CA ASN A 589 -29.50 0.91 -12.05
C ASN A 589 -30.21 2.16 -11.52
N GLY A 590 -29.81 3.35 -11.95
CA GLY A 590 -30.40 4.64 -11.56
C GLY A 590 -30.10 5.05 -10.12
N ALA A 591 -29.08 4.48 -9.46
CA ALA A 591 -28.64 4.91 -8.15
C ALA A 591 -28.06 6.33 -8.18
N SER A 592 -28.39 7.14 -7.21
CA SER A 592 -28.00 8.55 -7.15
C SER A 592 -27.59 8.97 -5.74
N VAL A 593 -26.85 10.07 -5.67
CA VAL A 593 -26.44 10.74 -4.41
C VAL A 593 -27.06 12.12 -4.38
N ASN A 594 -27.71 12.45 -3.28
CA ASN A 594 -28.13 13.83 -3.00
C ASN A 594 -26.96 14.60 -2.40
N LEU A 595 -26.38 15.51 -3.17
CA LEU A 595 -25.21 16.28 -2.76
C LEU A 595 -25.49 17.33 -1.66
N THR A 596 -26.77 17.59 -1.31
CA THR A 596 -27.12 18.54 -0.25
C THR A 596 -27.03 17.95 1.16
N ASP A 597 -27.10 16.63 1.28
CA ASP A 597 -27.04 15.89 2.55
C ASP A 597 -26.27 14.57 2.48
N CYS A 598 -25.71 14.25 1.32
CA CYS A 598 -25.02 12.99 1.04
C CYS A 598 -25.87 11.73 1.25
N SER A 599 -27.19 11.85 1.24
CA SER A 599 -28.09 10.69 1.23
C SER A 599 -28.01 9.94 -0.11
N ILE A 600 -28.13 8.62 -0.06
CA ILE A 600 -28.10 7.74 -1.24
C ILE A 600 -29.45 7.10 -1.50
N SER A 601 -29.68 6.65 -2.72
CA SER A 601 -30.86 5.86 -3.09
C SER A 601 -30.96 4.60 -2.22
N LYS A 602 -32.05 4.44 -1.44
CA LYS A 602 -32.24 3.31 -0.52
C LYS A 602 -32.89 2.10 -1.17
N ASP A 603 -33.52 2.30 -2.32
CA ASP A 603 -34.31 1.35 -3.09
C ASP A 603 -33.55 0.77 -4.31
N ARG A 604 -32.26 1.08 -4.42
CA ARG A 604 -31.39 0.66 -5.52
C ARG A 604 -30.19 -0.14 -5.02
N GLY A 605 -29.76 -1.12 -5.80
CA GLY A 605 -28.64 -1.98 -5.50
C GLY A 605 -29.04 -3.23 -4.69
N ALA A 606 -28.05 -4.06 -4.39
CA ALA A 606 -28.25 -5.34 -3.73
C ALA A 606 -27.45 -5.44 -2.43
N ASN A 607 -27.98 -6.17 -1.44
CA ASN A 607 -27.22 -6.53 -0.22
C ASN A 607 -26.21 -7.63 -0.52
N GLU A 608 -26.53 -8.48 -1.51
CA GLU A 608 -25.75 -9.62 -1.94
C GLU A 608 -25.90 -9.81 -3.43
N LEU A 609 -24.81 -10.11 -4.13
CA LEU A 609 -24.80 -10.58 -5.51
C LEU A 609 -24.01 -11.87 -5.56
N ARG A 610 -24.57 -12.89 -6.23
CA ARG A 610 -23.94 -14.19 -6.36
C ARG A 610 -24.28 -14.82 -7.72
N THR A 611 -23.27 -15.33 -8.41
CA THR A 611 -23.44 -15.91 -9.72
C THR A 611 -22.42 -17.00 -10.03
N PHE A 612 -22.80 -17.94 -10.88
CA PHE A 612 -21.88 -18.78 -11.62
C PHE A 612 -21.74 -18.24 -13.04
N TRP A 613 -20.51 -18.11 -13.51
CA TRP A 613 -20.21 -17.59 -14.83
C TRP A 613 -19.16 -18.47 -15.53
N ALA A 614 -19.28 -18.64 -16.85
CA ALA A 614 -18.27 -19.25 -17.70
C ALA A 614 -17.85 -18.23 -18.75
N ASP A 615 -16.58 -18.21 -19.10
CA ASP A 615 -16.05 -17.26 -20.09
C ASP A 615 -16.59 -17.59 -21.49
N PRO A 616 -17.38 -16.70 -22.11
CA PRO A 616 -17.89 -16.94 -23.46
C PRO A 616 -16.79 -16.91 -24.53
N ASP A 617 -15.64 -16.30 -24.21
CA ASP A 617 -14.48 -16.20 -25.11
C ASP A 617 -13.34 -17.10 -24.63
N PHE A 618 -13.64 -18.21 -23.96
CA PHE A 618 -12.63 -19.13 -23.45
C PHE A 618 -11.89 -19.84 -24.59
N ASP A 619 -10.57 -19.82 -24.52
CA ASP A 619 -9.66 -20.58 -25.37
C ASP A 619 -8.76 -21.46 -24.50
N ALA A 620 -8.93 -22.76 -24.59
CA ALA A 620 -8.18 -23.73 -23.80
C ALA A 620 -6.68 -23.79 -24.14
N SER A 621 -6.26 -23.17 -25.25
CA SER A 621 -4.84 -23.11 -25.67
C SER A 621 -4.09 -21.91 -25.12
N ILE A 622 -4.78 -20.97 -24.47
CA ILE A 622 -4.25 -19.70 -23.99
C ILE A 622 -4.33 -19.65 -22.46
N ASP A 623 -3.17 -19.41 -21.83
CA ASP A 623 -3.13 -19.13 -20.40
C ASP A 623 -3.74 -17.75 -20.11
N ALA A 624 -4.58 -17.68 -19.08
CA ALA A 624 -5.24 -16.44 -18.70
C ALA A 624 -5.33 -16.29 -17.17
N SER A 625 -5.35 -15.05 -16.70
CA SER A 625 -5.70 -14.72 -15.32
C SER A 625 -7.06 -14.05 -15.27
N TYR A 626 -7.82 -14.36 -14.22
CA TYR A 626 -9.15 -13.81 -13.98
C TYR A 626 -9.20 -13.25 -12.59
N TYR A 627 -9.70 -12.03 -12.41
CA TYR A 627 -9.98 -11.47 -11.10
C TYR A 627 -11.34 -10.76 -11.09
N VAL A 628 -11.90 -10.61 -9.91
CA VAL A 628 -13.20 -9.95 -9.70
C VAL A 628 -12.98 -8.50 -9.32
N ARG A 629 -13.84 -7.61 -9.83
CA ARG A 629 -14.06 -6.28 -9.31
C ARG A 629 -15.54 -6.14 -8.94
N VAL A 630 -15.79 -5.77 -7.69
CA VAL A 630 -17.12 -5.46 -7.16
C VAL A 630 -17.29 -3.96 -7.12
N LEU A 631 -18.44 -3.45 -7.55
CA LEU A 631 -18.78 -2.02 -7.48
C LEU A 631 -20.00 -1.82 -6.59
N GLU A 632 -19.90 -0.88 -5.66
CA GLU A 632 -21.05 -0.33 -4.92
C GLU A 632 -21.77 0.76 -5.72
N ASN A 633 -22.96 1.16 -5.29
CA ASN A 633 -23.59 2.38 -5.74
C ASN A 633 -22.78 3.62 -5.31
N PRO A 634 -22.91 4.76 -6.01
CA PRO A 634 -22.15 5.96 -5.67
C PRO A 634 -22.51 6.52 -4.29
N THR A 635 -21.51 7.09 -3.61
CA THR A 635 -21.62 7.84 -2.35
C THR A 635 -20.92 9.19 -2.49
N CYS A 636 -21.08 10.11 -1.51
CA CYS A 636 -20.26 11.31 -1.45
C CYS A 636 -18.79 10.95 -1.17
N ARG A 637 -17.87 11.57 -1.91
CA ARG A 637 -16.46 11.55 -1.60
C ARG A 637 -16.17 12.37 -0.33
N TRP A 638 -15.13 12.04 0.43
CA TRP A 638 -14.76 12.71 1.69
C TRP A 638 -14.66 14.25 1.55
N SER A 639 -14.20 14.75 0.41
CA SER A 639 -14.11 16.19 0.13
C SER A 639 -15.47 16.87 0.03
N THR A 640 -16.50 16.17 -0.42
CA THR A 640 -17.88 16.63 -0.43
C THR A 640 -18.46 16.65 0.98
N TRP A 641 -18.18 15.63 1.80
CA TRP A 641 -18.52 15.63 3.22
C TRP A 641 -17.90 16.80 3.98
N ASP A 642 -16.65 17.13 3.70
CA ASP A 642 -16.00 18.30 4.30
C ASP A 642 -16.71 19.61 3.94
N ALA A 643 -17.02 19.80 2.66
CA ALA A 643 -17.71 21.00 2.17
C ALA A 643 -19.11 21.13 2.80
N LEU A 644 -19.85 20.01 2.85
CA LEU A 644 -21.18 19.96 3.47
C LEU A 644 -21.13 20.36 4.96
N ARG A 645 -20.18 19.78 5.73
CA ARG A 645 -20.00 20.10 7.14
C ARG A 645 -19.58 21.55 7.40
N ALA A 646 -18.82 22.11 6.47
CA ALA A 646 -18.41 23.52 6.52
C ALA A 646 -19.50 24.49 6.01
N GLY A 647 -20.60 24.00 5.46
CA GLY A 647 -21.65 24.80 4.86
C GLY A 647 -21.19 25.61 3.64
N VAL A 648 -20.27 25.05 2.84
CA VAL A 648 -19.73 25.69 1.64
C VAL A 648 -19.94 24.81 0.41
N GLU A 649 -19.98 25.42 -0.77
CA GLU A 649 -20.00 24.68 -2.03
C GLU A 649 -18.71 23.84 -2.20
N PRO A 650 -18.83 22.57 -2.62
CA PRO A 650 -17.67 21.76 -2.97
C PRO A 650 -16.82 22.39 -4.07
N ARG A 651 -15.56 21.97 -4.17
CA ARG A 651 -14.67 22.42 -5.25
C ARG A 651 -15.07 21.79 -6.58
N SER A 652 -15.14 22.61 -7.64
CA SER A 652 -15.50 22.18 -9.00
C SER A 652 -14.50 21.20 -9.63
N GLU A 653 -13.22 21.31 -9.26
CA GLU A 653 -12.12 20.52 -9.80
C GLU A 653 -11.93 19.14 -9.12
N VAL A 654 -12.77 18.79 -8.13
CA VAL A 654 -12.66 17.57 -7.34
C VAL A 654 -13.89 16.69 -7.55
N PRO A 655 -13.75 15.37 -7.74
CA PRO A 655 -14.90 14.48 -7.83
C PRO A 655 -15.82 14.63 -6.60
N LEU A 656 -17.12 14.78 -6.84
CA LEU A 656 -18.11 14.94 -5.77
C LEU A 656 -18.53 13.61 -5.15
N THR A 657 -18.48 12.56 -5.95
CA THR A 657 -18.92 11.22 -5.58
C THR A 657 -17.82 10.20 -5.86
N ILE A 658 -17.92 9.06 -5.19
CA ILE A 658 -17.06 7.90 -5.36
C ILE A 658 -17.92 6.64 -5.46
N GLN A 659 -17.46 5.63 -6.19
CA GLN A 659 -18.02 4.28 -6.16
C GLN A 659 -17.00 3.33 -5.58
N GLU A 660 -17.20 2.99 -4.32
CA GLU A 660 -16.35 2.07 -3.60
C GLU A 660 -16.35 0.69 -4.23
N ARG A 661 -15.25 -0.03 -4.06
CA ARG A 661 -15.03 -1.29 -4.76
C ARG A 661 -14.13 -2.26 -4.00
N ALA A 662 -14.14 -3.50 -4.47
CA ALA A 662 -13.22 -4.55 -4.04
C ALA A 662 -12.60 -5.24 -5.24
N TRP A 663 -11.37 -5.76 -5.09
CA TRP A 663 -10.64 -6.50 -6.13
C TRP A 663 -10.08 -7.80 -5.56
N SER A 664 -10.54 -8.96 -6.07
CA SER A 664 -9.99 -10.26 -5.65
C SER A 664 -8.58 -10.45 -6.18
N SER A 665 -7.76 -11.24 -5.48
CA SER A 665 -6.59 -11.85 -6.10
C SER A 665 -6.99 -12.68 -7.31
N PRO A 666 -6.12 -12.74 -8.36
CA PRO A 666 -6.42 -13.49 -9.57
C PRO A 666 -6.45 -15.01 -9.35
N ILE A 667 -7.24 -15.70 -10.17
CA ILE A 667 -7.08 -17.14 -10.45
C ILE A 667 -6.39 -17.26 -11.80
N TRP A 668 -5.34 -18.07 -11.88
CA TRP A 668 -4.62 -18.36 -13.13
C TRP A 668 -5.11 -19.67 -13.72
N VAL A 669 -5.64 -19.62 -14.93
CA VAL A 669 -6.07 -20.81 -15.68
C VAL A 669 -4.98 -21.15 -16.69
N HIS A 670 -4.36 -22.30 -16.52
CA HIS A 670 -3.27 -22.77 -17.37
C HIS A 670 -3.75 -23.81 -18.38
N SER A 671 -3.27 -23.69 -19.63
CA SER A 671 -3.48 -24.69 -20.68
C SER A 671 -2.68 -25.96 -20.39
N ASP A 672 -3.15 -27.12 -20.88
CA ASP A 672 -2.59 -28.47 -20.64
C ASP A 672 -1.11 -28.63 -21.11
N LYS A 673 -0.59 -27.71 -21.91
CA LYS A 673 0.74 -27.85 -22.54
C LYS A 673 1.93 -27.65 -21.60
N LYS A 674 1.69 -27.37 -20.28
CA LYS A 674 2.74 -27.00 -19.32
C LYS A 674 2.71 -27.76 -17.99
N ALA A 675 1.95 -28.86 -17.88
CA ALA A 675 1.97 -29.72 -16.69
C ALA A 675 3.22 -30.59 -16.62
#